data_f8dbafc9e292796bc675152be0ccc156
#
_entry.id   f8dbafc9e292796bc675152be0ccc156
#
_cell.length_a   1.000
_cell.length_b   1.000
_cell.length_c   1.000
_cell.angle_alpha   90.00
_cell.angle_beta   90.00
_cell.angle_gamma   90.00
#
_symmetry.space_group_name_H-M   'P 1'
#
loop_
_entity.id
_entity.type
_entity.pdbx_description
1 polymer ?
#
loop_
_entity_poly.entity_id
_entity_poly.type
_entity_poly.pdbx_seq_one_letter_code
_entity_poly.pdbx_strand_id
1 'polypeptide(L)'
;MRISYEWLGDFVDLDGVTPKEAADVLTRLGIEVESLTQVDLSQIVIGKVLEQKPHPKSRSPLWIHRVDLGGRIEQIIAGAPNAIPGSIVPVALPGTTVPNGKVVRDMNIAGERASGMLASAAELMLGDDHSGILILDRGTPGEPLTSVIPNQAIMEAEVTSNRPDCMGHMGVARELAAGLDRPVKRDFMPAFTGTADPPGRDLVRVTIEHPELCSRYIGGVIKNVRVGPSPDWMQRRLRACGVRPINNIVDVTNYVLLEYAQPLHAFDLSKLEGPEIRVRRARAHERLLCLDGVERELTPDMLIIADAQRPVAIAGVIGGEESAVTAQSTDILLESANFNGPSVRQTSRALGLRTEASARFERALPPELALAGARRAASLIAELAGGEVHREWADVYPRPQEPVRINLRPALIDDVLGTHVPLQESESILKRLSFHVKVEGDGQWDVLPPVFRLDVTIPEDLVEEVGRVYGYDRVPPTLPGHRTSTWTPLASSIDRRLDAVREVMAGAGYTETWNPALVAGRKLEELRISARAMRVQNALSDDMDTLRTSLLPSLVDVAALNRDRGRVDVRVYEVAEAYLARVGEKNAQPEEPLRVAAVASAGASAEDGRAAFNKLKSVLDACMGALAGPPAAYQRAAAELFHPGRCAAVVMDGRQLGYIGELHPSVASSAKLEGRFVAFEVDVEPVLAASRIRRAQPLPRFPAVERDLAVVVEETVAAGAILAAITESAGDLLESARAFDEYRGAQFAEGRKSVAFTLTFRSPERTLTDAEVDGVMAEIRLGLEKRHGARFRE
;
A
#
# COMPACT_ATOMS: atom_id res chain seq x y z
N MET A 1 8.48 12.67 -2.45
CA MET A 1 8.92 14.09 -2.56
C MET A 1 10.38 14.13 -2.96
N ARG A 2 10.76 15.02 -3.91
CA ARG A 2 12.18 15.22 -4.25
C ARG A 2 12.81 16.26 -3.33
N ILE A 3 13.93 15.91 -2.72
CA ILE A 3 14.65 16.71 -1.74
C ILE A 3 16.06 16.93 -2.25
N SER A 4 16.47 18.21 -2.38
CA SER A 4 17.84 18.56 -2.69
C SER A 4 18.68 18.57 -1.41
N TYR A 5 19.70 17.73 -1.35
CA TYR A 5 20.65 17.69 -0.24
C TYR A 5 21.37 19.04 -0.01
N GLU A 6 21.75 19.68 -1.09
CA GLU A 6 22.40 21.01 -1.01
C GLU A 6 21.47 22.05 -0.41
N TRP A 7 20.18 22.00 -0.74
CA TRP A 7 19.22 22.94 -0.19
C TRP A 7 18.96 22.70 1.30
N LEU A 8 19.03 21.45 1.77
CA LEU A 8 19.00 21.14 3.21
C LEU A 8 20.11 21.84 3.97
N GLY A 9 21.29 22.05 3.34
CA GLY A 9 22.41 22.77 3.90
C GLY A 9 22.13 24.24 4.27
N ASP A 10 21.09 24.87 3.68
CA ASP A 10 20.64 26.20 4.08
C ASP A 10 19.99 26.22 5.49
N PHE A 11 19.51 25.07 5.95
CA PHE A 11 18.73 24.94 7.20
C PHE A 11 19.45 24.19 8.29
N VAL A 12 20.33 23.26 7.93
CA VAL A 12 21.11 22.47 8.89
C VAL A 12 22.57 22.43 8.45
N ASP A 13 23.47 22.35 9.40
CA ASP A 13 24.88 22.11 9.09
C ASP A 13 25.08 20.66 8.62
N LEU A 14 25.65 20.49 7.41
CA LEU A 14 25.91 19.19 6.80
C LEU A 14 27.42 18.88 6.70
N ASP A 15 28.28 19.66 7.34
CA ASP A 15 29.72 19.39 7.34
C ASP A 15 30.03 18.00 7.88
N GLY A 16 30.77 17.22 7.09
CA GLY A 16 31.12 15.84 7.43
C GLY A 16 29.99 14.80 7.30
N VAL A 17 28.81 15.19 6.78
CA VAL A 17 27.69 14.28 6.51
C VAL A 17 27.58 14.07 5.01
N THR A 18 27.62 12.85 4.55
CA THR A 18 27.41 12.52 3.13
C THR A 18 25.91 12.49 2.80
N PRO A 19 25.53 12.67 1.50
CA PRO A 19 24.14 12.52 1.09
C PRO A 19 23.53 11.16 1.47
N LYS A 20 24.33 10.10 1.46
CA LYS A 20 23.90 8.76 1.86
C LYS A 20 23.63 8.69 3.37
N GLU A 21 24.51 9.21 4.20
CA GLU A 21 24.29 9.25 5.64
C GLU A 21 23.06 10.07 6.00
N ALA A 22 22.83 11.21 5.32
CA ALA A 22 21.61 12.00 5.50
C ALA A 22 20.35 11.20 5.14
N ALA A 23 20.37 10.46 4.03
CA ALA A 23 19.28 9.58 3.61
C ALA A 23 19.03 8.45 4.63
N ASP A 24 20.08 7.82 5.13
CA ASP A 24 20.00 6.77 6.14
C ASP A 24 19.44 7.30 7.48
N VAL A 25 19.79 8.53 7.87
CA VAL A 25 19.24 9.20 9.06
C VAL A 25 17.75 9.48 8.87
N LEU A 26 17.35 10.07 7.74
CA LEU A 26 15.95 10.37 7.46
C LEU A 26 15.10 9.10 7.46
N THR A 27 15.58 8.03 6.85
CA THR A 27 14.87 6.73 6.83
C THR A 27 14.67 6.18 8.24
N ARG A 28 15.70 6.24 9.09
CA ARG A 28 15.57 5.82 10.51
C ARG A 28 14.57 6.65 11.30
N LEU A 29 14.40 7.92 10.93
CA LEU A 29 13.44 8.83 11.55
C LEU A 29 12.01 8.66 11.03
N GLY A 30 11.76 7.71 10.10
CA GLY A 30 10.44 7.44 9.52
C GLY A 30 10.14 8.23 8.25
N ILE A 31 11.13 8.89 7.64
CA ILE A 31 11.04 9.50 6.31
C ILE A 31 11.83 8.63 5.35
N GLU A 32 11.19 7.61 4.79
CA GLU A 32 11.84 6.64 3.91
C GLU A 32 12.39 7.31 2.65
N VAL A 33 13.69 7.14 2.41
CA VAL A 33 14.35 7.59 1.18
C VAL A 33 14.44 6.41 0.23
N GLU A 34 13.55 6.38 -0.76
CA GLU A 34 13.45 5.30 -1.75
C GLU A 34 14.62 5.27 -2.72
N SER A 35 15.11 6.45 -3.11
CA SER A 35 16.23 6.57 -4.04
C SER A 35 17.08 7.79 -3.75
N LEU A 36 18.38 7.67 -4.06
CA LEU A 36 19.37 8.75 -4.00
C LEU A 36 20.07 8.86 -5.34
N THR A 37 19.80 9.94 -6.06
CA THR A 37 20.49 10.27 -7.32
C THR A 37 21.60 11.27 -7.04
N GLN A 38 22.84 10.92 -7.41
CA GLN A 38 23.99 11.79 -7.28
C GLN A 38 24.50 12.21 -8.66
N VAL A 39 24.65 13.51 -8.88
CA VAL A 39 25.19 14.11 -10.09
C VAL A 39 26.57 14.66 -9.79
N ASP A 40 27.60 13.92 -10.20
CA ASP A 40 28.99 14.34 -10.03
C ASP A 40 29.49 15.07 -11.28
N LEU A 41 29.81 16.34 -11.15
CA LEU A 41 30.30 17.23 -12.18
C LEU A 41 31.81 17.49 -12.05
N SER A 42 32.50 16.85 -11.12
CA SER A 42 33.90 17.12 -10.80
C SER A 42 34.86 16.85 -11.95
N GLN A 43 34.51 15.91 -12.84
CA GLN A 43 35.32 15.54 -14.01
C GLN A 43 35.01 16.37 -15.27
N ILE A 44 34.00 17.24 -15.20
CA ILE A 44 33.63 18.13 -16.31
C ILE A 44 34.39 19.45 -16.13
N VAL A 45 35.01 19.93 -17.18
CA VAL A 45 35.76 21.19 -17.17
C VAL A 45 35.04 22.29 -17.94
N ILE A 46 35.33 23.51 -17.57
CA ILE A 46 34.81 24.69 -18.30
C ILE A 46 35.69 24.96 -19.51
N GLY A 47 35.07 25.18 -20.67
CA GLY A 47 35.76 25.59 -21.90
C GLY A 47 35.19 26.88 -22.46
N LYS A 48 36.02 27.62 -23.23
CA LYS A 48 35.58 28.77 -23.98
C LYS A 48 35.70 28.47 -25.49
N VAL A 49 34.60 28.59 -26.20
CA VAL A 49 34.60 28.43 -27.64
C VAL A 49 35.35 29.57 -28.31
N LEU A 50 36.42 29.25 -29.01
CA LEU A 50 37.22 30.25 -29.80
C LEU A 50 36.72 30.35 -31.22
N GLU A 51 36.42 29.20 -31.85
CA GLU A 51 35.96 29.11 -33.24
C GLU A 51 34.86 28.06 -33.37
N GLN A 52 33.94 28.33 -34.31
CA GLN A 52 32.91 27.37 -34.71
C GLN A 52 32.85 27.36 -36.25
N LYS A 53 32.87 26.17 -36.86
CA LYS A 53 32.70 26.05 -38.32
C LYS A 53 31.93 24.77 -38.66
N PRO A 54 31.16 24.78 -39.78
CA PRO A 54 30.47 23.59 -40.24
C PRO A 54 31.47 22.45 -40.54
N HIS A 55 31.07 21.21 -40.27
CA HIS A 55 31.88 20.04 -40.59
C HIS A 55 31.92 19.78 -42.09
N PRO A 56 33.13 19.74 -42.76
CA PRO A 56 33.24 19.77 -44.20
C PRO A 56 32.73 18.53 -44.94
N LYS A 57 32.67 17.38 -44.24
CA LYS A 57 32.36 16.08 -44.86
C LYS A 57 31.17 15.36 -44.20
N SER A 58 30.54 15.94 -43.22
CA SER A 58 29.40 15.33 -42.56
C SER A 58 28.12 15.43 -43.38
N ARG A 59 27.34 14.35 -43.45
CA ARG A 59 25.98 14.35 -44.03
C ARG A 59 24.92 14.88 -43.07
N SER A 60 25.20 14.85 -41.79
CA SER A 60 24.36 15.44 -40.73
C SER A 60 24.91 16.81 -40.36
N PRO A 61 24.10 17.76 -39.88
CA PRO A 61 24.57 19.04 -39.40
C PRO A 61 25.46 18.87 -38.18
N LEU A 62 26.77 18.88 -38.35
CA LEU A 62 27.79 18.86 -37.31
C LEU A 62 28.67 20.12 -37.40
N TRP A 63 29.13 20.53 -36.23
CA TRP A 63 29.95 21.71 -36.05
C TRP A 63 31.28 21.32 -35.42
N ILE A 64 32.39 21.83 -35.97
CA ILE A 64 33.72 21.71 -35.38
C ILE A 64 33.97 22.95 -34.54
N HIS A 65 34.24 22.73 -33.22
CA HIS A 65 34.58 23.79 -32.29
C HIS A 65 36.04 23.68 -31.90
N ARG A 66 36.73 24.82 -31.83
CA ARG A 66 38.00 24.96 -31.12
C ARG A 66 37.73 25.57 -29.76
N VAL A 67 38.03 24.84 -28.71
CA VAL A 67 37.66 25.17 -27.33
C VAL A 67 38.91 25.35 -26.49
N ASP A 68 39.07 26.51 -25.90
CA ASP A 68 40.13 26.79 -24.93
C ASP A 68 39.76 26.23 -23.56
N LEU A 69 40.66 25.45 -22.98
CA LEU A 69 40.54 24.80 -21.69
C LEU A 69 41.55 25.31 -20.65
N GLY A 70 41.93 26.59 -20.76
CA GLY A 70 42.82 27.18 -19.80
C GLY A 70 44.33 26.83 -20.05
N GLY A 71 44.79 26.99 -21.25
CA GLY A 71 46.17 26.75 -21.62
C GLY A 71 46.38 25.65 -22.65
N ARG A 72 45.31 24.93 -23.04
CA ARG A 72 45.28 24.03 -24.19
C ARG A 72 44.02 24.23 -24.99
N ILE A 73 44.12 24.04 -26.30
CA ILE A 73 42.98 24.13 -27.21
C ILE A 73 42.67 22.75 -27.76
N GLU A 74 41.41 22.29 -27.56
CA GLU A 74 40.93 21.00 -28.09
C GLU A 74 39.93 21.21 -29.21
N GLN A 75 39.93 20.28 -30.21
CA GLN A 75 38.94 20.22 -31.23
C GLN A 75 37.83 19.29 -30.83
N ILE A 76 36.60 19.82 -30.72
CA ILE A 76 35.42 19.06 -30.32
C ILE A 76 34.35 19.19 -31.42
N ILE A 77 33.68 18.09 -31.74
CA ILE A 77 32.62 18.07 -32.75
C ILE A 77 31.28 17.85 -32.03
N ALA A 78 30.32 18.73 -32.31
CA ALA A 78 28.98 18.67 -31.71
C ALA A 78 27.89 18.89 -32.77
N GLY A 79 26.69 18.35 -32.51
CA GLY A 79 25.53 18.48 -33.39
C GLY A 79 24.76 19.78 -33.24
N ALA A 80 24.87 20.43 -32.10
CA ALA A 80 24.11 21.65 -31.81
C ALA A 80 24.86 22.91 -32.25
N PRO A 81 24.19 23.88 -32.90
CA PRO A 81 24.81 25.08 -33.43
C PRO A 81 24.96 26.23 -32.42
N ASN A 82 24.42 26.12 -31.22
CA ASN A 82 24.26 27.22 -30.25
C ASN A 82 25.55 27.60 -29.50
N ALA A 83 26.59 26.78 -29.54
CA ALA A 83 27.90 27.12 -28.94
C ALA A 83 28.74 27.97 -29.87
N ILE A 84 28.44 29.27 -29.98
CA ILE A 84 29.11 30.22 -30.84
C ILE A 84 30.44 30.72 -30.23
N PRO A 85 31.34 31.32 -31.03
CA PRO A 85 32.58 31.93 -30.51
C PRO A 85 32.31 32.91 -29.38
N GLY A 86 33.04 32.73 -28.26
CA GLY A 86 32.84 33.47 -27.02
C GLY A 86 32.00 32.73 -25.97
N SER A 87 31.22 31.74 -26.35
CA SER A 87 30.40 30.93 -25.38
C SER A 87 31.29 30.20 -24.38
N ILE A 88 30.85 30.19 -23.13
CA ILE A 88 31.44 29.38 -22.06
C ILE A 88 30.59 28.10 -21.94
N VAL A 89 31.21 26.93 -21.99
CA VAL A 89 30.52 25.65 -22.15
C VAL A 89 31.11 24.55 -21.23
N PRO A 90 30.33 23.58 -20.77
CA PRO A 90 30.87 22.40 -20.08
C PRO A 90 31.48 21.44 -21.11
N VAL A 91 32.65 20.92 -20.78
CA VAL A 91 33.46 20.03 -21.62
C VAL A 91 33.76 18.75 -20.84
N ALA A 92 33.37 17.62 -21.40
CA ALA A 92 33.81 16.32 -20.93
C ALA A 92 34.98 15.83 -21.80
N LEU A 93 36.10 15.52 -21.17
CA LEU A 93 37.32 15.06 -21.82
C LEU A 93 37.30 13.57 -22.10
N PRO A 94 38.11 13.03 -23.03
CA PRO A 94 38.22 11.60 -23.23
C PRO A 94 38.59 10.86 -21.94
N GLY A 95 37.90 9.77 -21.64
CA GLY A 95 38.01 9.01 -20.37
C GLY A 95 36.98 9.40 -19.30
N THR A 96 36.32 10.54 -19.45
CA THR A 96 35.25 11.00 -18.54
C THR A 96 33.97 10.22 -18.81
N THR A 97 33.32 9.80 -17.74
CA THR A 97 31.92 9.34 -17.79
C THR A 97 31.03 10.52 -17.37
N VAL A 98 30.17 11.00 -18.26
CA VAL A 98 29.20 12.06 -17.92
C VAL A 98 28.08 11.49 -17.04
N PRO A 99 27.38 12.32 -16.26
CA PRO A 99 26.39 11.88 -15.30
C PRO A 99 25.29 10.95 -15.85
N ASN A 100 24.90 11.09 -17.12
CA ASN A 100 23.94 10.18 -17.76
C ASN A 100 24.53 8.80 -18.13
N GLY A 101 25.77 8.50 -17.74
CA GLY A 101 26.45 7.21 -17.96
C GLY A 101 27.22 7.09 -19.29
N LYS A 102 27.20 8.10 -20.14
CA LYS A 102 27.94 8.06 -21.41
C LYS A 102 29.45 8.26 -21.18
N VAL A 103 30.25 7.34 -21.70
CA VAL A 103 31.72 7.44 -21.66
C VAL A 103 32.22 8.22 -22.87
N VAL A 104 32.91 9.31 -22.62
CA VAL A 104 33.53 10.15 -23.65
C VAL A 104 34.84 9.52 -24.14
N ARG A 105 35.02 9.44 -25.43
CA ARG A 105 36.23 8.85 -26.09
C ARG A 105 36.74 9.77 -27.19
N ASP A 106 38.05 9.68 -27.47
CA ASP A 106 38.59 10.23 -28.69
C ASP A 106 37.95 9.54 -29.90
N MET A 107 37.46 10.28 -30.81
CA MET A 107 36.80 9.78 -32.02
C MET A 107 37.30 10.45 -33.27
N ASN A 108 37.24 9.72 -34.40
CA ASN A 108 37.40 10.33 -35.74
C ASN A 108 36.00 10.35 -36.39
N ILE A 109 35.48 11.53 -36.65
CA ILE A 109 34.16 11.73 -37.24
C ILE A 109 34.36 12.26 -38.66
N ALA A 110 34.11 11.41 -39.66
CA ALA A 110 34.24 11.71 -41.08
C ALA A 110 35.60 12.37 -41.49
N GLY A 111 36.71 11.94 -40.85
CA GLY A 111 38.04 12.38 -41.09
C GLY A 111 38.57 13.50 -40.20
N GLU A 112 37.76 14.04 -39.31
CA GLU A 112 38.14 15.06 -38.34
C GLU A 112 38.20 14.42 -36.90
N ARG A 113 39.25 14.77 -36.14
CA ARG A 113 39.44 14.29 -34.79
C ARG A 113 38.52 15.09 -33.82
N ALA A 114 37.82 14.38 -32.98
CA ALA A 114 37.04 14.92 -31.88
C ALA A 114 37.60 14.47 -30.54
N SER A 115 38.16 15.41 -29.75
CA SER A 115 38.83 15.12 -28.49
C SER A 115 38.00 15.66 -27.32
N GLY A 116 36.85 15.02 -27.07
CA GLY A 116 35.92 15.42 -26.03
C GLY A 116 34.48 15.62 -26.51
N MET A 117 33.64 16.09 -25.60
CA MET A 117 32.22 16.33 -25.85
C MET A 117 31.82 17.66 -25.17
N LEU A 118 31.07 18.48 -25.89
CA LEU A 118 30.33 19.61 -25.31
C LEU A 118 29.00 19.05 -24.78
N ALA A 119 28.72 19.28 -23.51
CA ALA A 119 27.59 18.66 -22.86
C ALA A 119 26.33 19.55 -22.83
N SER A 120 25.18 18.93 -23.05
CA SER A 120 23.85 19.53 -22.82
C SER A 120 23.46 19.45 -21.35
N ALA A 121 22.41 20.16 -20.94
CA ALA A 121 21.83 20.04 -19.61
C ALA A 121 21.37 18.61 -19.32
N ALA A 122 20.79 17.92 -20.31
CA ALA A 122 20.33 16.53 -20.15
C ALA A 122 21.49 15.54 -19.97
N GLU A 123 22.62 15.71 -20.68
CA GLU A 123 23.80 14.84 -20.50
C GLU A 123 24.45 15.02 -19.13
N LEU A 124 24.34 16.20 -18.56
CA LEU A 124 24.82 16.52 -17.21
C LEU A 124 23.77 16.23 -16.11
N MET A 125 22.60 15.72 -16.47
CA MET A 125 21.47 15.50 -15.54
C MET A 125 21.05 16.76 -14.77
N LEU A 126 21.22 17.95 -15.41
CA LEU A 126 20.84 19.26 -14.86
C LEU A 126 19.47 19.74 -15.37
N GLY A 127 18.77 18.93 -16.13
CA GLY A 127 17.45 19.18 -16.73
C GLY A 127 17.23 18.29 -17.96
N ASP A 128 16.05 18.38 -18.57
CA ASP A 128 15.63 17.53 -19.70
C ASP A 128 16.00 18.14 -21.07
N ASP A 129 16.59 19.35 -21.10
CA ASP A 129 16.94 20.02 -22.33
C ASP A 129 18.17 19.38 -23.01
N HIS A 130 17.91 18.78 -24.14
CA HIS A 130 18.91 18.17 -25.04
C HIS A 130 18.91 18.84 -26.43
N SER A 131 18.20 19.94 -26.58
CA SER A 131 18.13 20.67 -27.89
C SER A 131 19.43 21.38 -28.25
N GLY A 132 20.30 21.65 -27.25
CA GLY A 132 21.57 22.35 -27.44
C GLY A 132 22.61 22.03 -26.37
N ILE A 133 23.79 22.63 -26.56
CA ILE A 133 24.85 22.60 -25.55
C ILE A 133 24.50 23.59 -24.44
N LEU A 134 24.76 23.21 -23.18
CA LEU A 134 24.59 24.12 -22.06
C LEU A 134 25.54 25.30 -22.17
N ILE A 135 25.01 26.54 -22.21
CA ILE A 135 25.80 27.77 -22.20
C ILE A 135 25.83 28.27 -20.75
N LEU A 136 27.03 28.53 -20.27
CA LEU A 136 27.27 29.07 -18.93
C LEU A 136 27.39 30.59 -18.97
N ASP A 137 26.79 31.29 -18.01
CA ASP A 137 26.88 32.74 -17.92
C ASP A 137 28.27 33.24 -17.45
N ARG A 138 28.98 32.37 -16.74
CA ARG A 138 30.30 32.63 -16.17
C ARG A 138 31.13 31.36 -16.04
N GLY A 139 32.43 31.51 -15.86
CA GLY A 139 33.38 30.44 -15.61
C GLY A 139 34.74 30.68 -16.23
N THR A 140 35.79 30.18 -15.62
CA THR A 140 37.17 30.30 -16.13
C THR A 140 37.52 29.03 -16.91
N PRO A 141 38.00 29.15 -18.16
CA PRO A 141 38.41 27.98 -18.93
C PRO A 141 39.46 27.15 -18.19
N GLY A 142 39.27 25.83 -18.16
CA GLY A 142 40.15 24.89 -17.46
C GLY A 142 39.79 24.60 -16.00
N GLU A 143 38.94 25.41 -15.37
CA GLU A 143 38.42 25.11 -14.05
C GLU A 143 37.39 23.96 -14.11
N PRO A 144 37.21 23.17 -13.04
CA PRO A 144 36.16 22.19 -12.97
C PRO A 144 34.79 22.90 -13.02
N LEU A 145 33.78 22.25 -13.63
CA LEU A 145 32.41 22.78 -13.69
C LEU A 145 31.81 23.02 -12.29
N THR A 146 32.27 22.29 -11.31
CA THR A 146 31.88 22.47 -9.89
C THR A 146 32.21 23.83 -9.31
N SER A 147 33.09 24.63 -9.93
CA SER A 147 33.33 26.03 -9.54
C SER A 147 32.14 26.97 -9.83
N VAL A 148 31.22 26.53 -10.69
CA VAL A 148 30.05 27.34 -11.12
C VAL A 148 28.74 26.62 -10.79
N ILE A 149 28.70 25.32 -10.99
CA ILE A 149 27.54 24.46 -10.72
C ILE A 149 28.00 23.37 -9.75
N PRO A 150 27.55 23.39 -8.48
CA PRO A 150 27.95 22.38 -7.52
C PRO A 150 27.40 20.99 -7.90
N ASN A 151 28.01 19.93 -7.39
CA ASN A 151 27.47 18.60 -7.44
C ASN A 151 26.09 18.59 -6.82
N GLN A 152 25.19 17.74 -7.34
CA GLN A 152 23.84 17.64 -6.83
C GLN A 152 23.59 16.25 -6.25
N ALA A 153 22.87 16.21 -5.16
CA ALA A 153 22.32 14.97 -4.63
C ALA A 153 20.82 15.17 -4.35
N ILE A 154 20.00 14.33 -4.98
CA ILE A 154 18.54 14.39 -4.92
C ILE A 154 18.03 13.10 -4.29
N MET A 155 17.31 13.22 -3.19
CA MET A 155 16.65 12.14 -2.48
C MET A 155 15.18 12.10 -2.91
N GLU A 156 14.65 10.95 -3.27
CA GLU A 156 13.21 10.74 -3.37
C GLU A 156 12.72 10.13 -2.07
N ALA A 157 11.95 10.91 -1.31
CA ALA A 157 11.43 10.49 -0.01
C ALA A 157 9.91 10.28 -0.06
N GLU A 158 9.49 9.18 0.56
CA GLU A 158 8.08 8.94 0.83
C GLU A 158 7.69 9.63 2.14
N VAL A 159 6.81 10.63 2.03
CA VAL A 159 6.30 11.37 3.18
C VAL A 159 4.93 10.85 3.53
N THR A 160 4.78 10.32 4.74
CA THR A 160 3.52 9.79 5.27
C THR A 160 2.43 10.87 5.38
N SER A 161 1.18 10.48 5.38
CA SER A 161 0.06 11.42 5.36
C SER A 161 -0.07 12.29 6.61
N ASN A 162 0.46 11.83 7.75
CA ASN A 162 0.47 12.55 9.02
C ASN A 162 1.60 13.58 9.14
N ARG A 163 2.57 13.59 8.21
CA ARG A 163 3.74 14.48 8.23
C ARG A 163 3.72 15.52 7.10
N PRO A 164 2.67 16.35 6.98
CA PRO A 164 2.61 17.41 5.96
C PRO A 164 3.75 18.43 6.08
N ASP A 165 4.31 18.63 7.26
CA ASP A 165 5.47 19.48 7.51
C ASP A 165 6.69 19.03 6.71
N CYS A 166 6.89 17.72 6.52
CA CYS A 166 7.97 17.14 5.73
C CYS A 166 7.73 17.16 4.20
N MET A 167 6.61 17.72 3.74
CA MET A 167 6.40 18.04 2.32
C MET A 167 7.15 19.30 1.84
N GLY A 168 8.04 19.83 2.68
CA GLY A 168 8.95 20.95 2.40
C GLY A 168 10.33 20.71 2.97
N HIS A 169 11.35 21.34 2.36
CA HIS A 169 12.76 21.19 2.78
C HIS A 169 13.02 21.61 4.22
N MET A 170 12.32 22.63 4.72
CA MET A 170 12.47 23.08 6.10
C MET A 170 11.99 22.02 7.09
N GLY A 171 10.90 21.31 6.82
CA GLY A 171 10.42 20.23 7.67
C GLY A 171 11.40 19.06 7.70
N VAL A 172 11.87 18.64 6.52
CA VAL A 172 12.88 17.57 6.42
C VAL A 172 14.19 17.96 7.09
N ALA A 173 14.61 19.22 6.94
CA ALA A 173 15.83 19.71 7.59
C ALA A 173 15.71 19.72 9.11
N ARG A 174 14.54 20.03 9.70
CA ARG A 174 14.31 19.92 11.15
C ARG A 174 14.46 18.48 11.64
N GLU A 175 13.90 17.52 10.91
CA GLU A 175 14.05 16.10 11.23
C GLU A 175 15.52 15.66 11.15
N LEU A 176 16.20 16.03 10.06
CA LEU A 176 17.60 15.71 9.88
C LEU A 176 18.48 16.35 10.97
N ALA A 177 18.20 17.62 11.33
CA ALA A 177 18.88 18.33 12.40
C ALA A 177 18.70 17.61 13.75
N ALA A 178 17.48 17.17 14.07
CA ALA A 178 17.21 16.42 15.30
C ALA A 178 17.91 15.07 15.32
N GLY A 179 17.96 14.36 14.19
CA GLY A 179 18.65 13.07 14.07
C GLY A 179 20.18 13.16 14.09
N LEU A 180 20.72 14.29 13.62
CA LEU A 180 22.17 14.57 13.65
C LEU A 180 22.65 15.28 14.93
N ASP A 181 21.74 15.60 15.84
CA ASP A 181 21.99 16.43 17.03
C ASP A 181 22.64 17.78 16.68
N ARG A 182 22.07 18.46 15.66
CA ARG A 182 22.55 19.75 15.16
C ARG A 182 21.46 20.82 15.25
N PRO A 183 21.79 22.10 15.44
CA PRO A 183 20.79 23.17 15.46
C PRO A 183 20.22 23.45 14.03
N VAL A 184 18.97 23.87 13.98
CA VAL A 184 18.39 24.46 12.78
C VAL A 184 18.87 25.90 12.61
N LYS A 185 19.32 26.26 11.40
CA LYS A 185 19.91 27.59 11.10
C LYS A 185 18.88 28.71 10.89
N ARG A 186 17.61 28.39 10.67
CA ARG A 186 16.56 29.38 10.35
C ARG A 186 15.34 29.22 11.20
N ASP A 187 14.77 30.35 11.60
CA ASP A 187 13.50 30.39 12.28
C ASP A 187 12.35 30.00 11.36
N PHE A 188 11.32 29.40 11.95
CA PHE A 188 10.09 29.04 11.25
C PHE A 188 9.35 30.26 10.69
N MET A 189 9.29 31.37 11.46
CA MET A 189 8.57 32.58 11.07
C MET A 189 9.52 33.65 10.54
N PRO A 190 9.54 33.92 9.22
CA PRO A 190 10.37 34.98 8.64
C PRO A 190 9.94 36.38 9.11
N ALA A 191 10.89 37.30 9.13
CA ALA A 191 10.58 38.71 9.40
C ALA A 191 9.64 39.27 8.31
N PHE A 192 8.72 40.13 8.72
CA PHE A 192 7.88 40.86 7.77
C PHE A 192 8.62 42.07 7.19
N THR A 193 8.62 42.19 5.85
CA THR A 193 9.39 43.21 5.12
C THR A 193 8.50 44.31 4.52
N GLY A 194 7.18 44.28 4.72
CA GLY A 194 6.25 45.23 4.14
C GLY A 194 6.34 46.63 4.81
N THR A 195 6.62 47.64 4.00
CA THR A 195 6.76 49.04 4.45
C THR A 195 5.99 50.01 3.61
N ALA A 196 5.53 49.62 2.41
CA ALA A 196 4.84 50.54 1.49
C ALA A 196 3.42 50.94 1.95
N ASP A 197 3.06 52.19 1.65
CA ASP A 197 1.73 52.74 1.87
C ASP A 197 0.90 52.78 0.56
N PRO A 198 -0.43 52.71 0.65
CA PRO A 198 -1.27 52.52 1.85
C PRO A 198 -1.19 51.08 2.35
N PRO A 199 -1.78 50.77 3.54
CA PRO A 199 -1.92 49.42 4.05
C PRO A 199 -2.53 48.48 3.00
N GLY A 200 -1.99 47.29 2.83
CA GLY A 200 -2.49 46.33 1.83
C GLY A 200 -3.95 45.93 2.03
N ARG A 201 -4.42 45.88 3.30
CA ARG A 201 -5.84 45.65 3.63
C ARG A 201 -6.81 46.75 3.15
N ASP A 202 -6.31 47.96 2.86
CA ASP A 202 -7.10 49.05 2.31
C ASP A 202 -7.17 48.98 0.78
N LEU A 203 -6.27 48.20 0.16
CA LEU A 203 -6.21 47.99 -1.30
C LEU A 203 -7.04 46.77 -1.76
N VAL A 204 -7.09 45.73 -0.96
CA VAL A 204 -7.85 44.52 -1.27
C VAL A 204 -8.57 44.03 -0.01
N ARG A 205 -9.88 43.80 -0.13
CA ARG A 205 -10.70 43.19 0.90
C ARG A 205 -10.69 41.67 0.69
N VAL A 206 -10.61 40.92 1.80
CA VAL A 206 -10.75 39.45 1.77
C VAL A 206 -11.98 39.08 2.61
N THR A 207 -12.83 38.23 2.05
CA THR A 207 -14.02 37.69 2.71
C THR A 207 -14.01 36.17 2.65
N ILE A 208 -14.08 35.49 3.79
CA ILE A 208 -14.24 34.03 3.89
C ILE A 208 -15.69 33.74 4.22
N GLU A 209 -16.49 33.24 3.28
CA GLU A 209 -17.90 32.90 3.49
C GLU A 209 -18.06 31.56 4.24
N HIS A 210 -17.07 30.65 4.14
CA HIS A 210 -17.07 29.32 4.72
C HIS A 210 -15.82 29.07 5.58
N PRO A 211 -15.79 29.57 6.84
CA PRO A 211 -14.61 29.37 7.71
C PRO A 211 -14.26 27.92 8.04
N GLU A 212 -15.21 27.00 7.90
CA GLU A 212 -14.98 25.56 8.04
C GLU A 212 -14.23 24.94 6.85
N LEU A 213 -14.21 25.60 5.70
CA LEU A 213 -13.52 25.15 4.47
C LEU A 213 -12.24 25.95 4.21
N CYS A 214 -12.15 27.17 4.70
CA CYS A 214 -10.96 28.00 4.66
C CYS A 214 -10.76 28.65 6.04
N SER A 215 -9.79 28.17 6.80
CA SER A 215 -9.55 28.63 8.16
C SER A 215 -8.82 29.98 8.19
N ARG A 216 -7.95 30.26 7.23
CA ARG A 216 -7.18 31.51 7.10
C ARG A 216 -6.92 31.82 5.64
N TYR A 217 -6.98 33.11 5.30
CA TYR A 217 -6.61 33.63 3.99
C TYR A 217 -5.85 34.94 4.14
N ILE A 218 -4.68 35.00 3.51
CA ILE A 218 -3.82 36.18 3.51
C ILE A 218 -3.71 36.68 2.09
N GLY A 219 -4.12 37.93 1.87
CA GLY A 219 -3.94 38.68 0.61
C GLY A 219 -2.86 39.73 0.78
N GLY A 220 -1.66 39.46 0.25
CA GLY A 220 -0.51 40.38 0.30
C GLY A 220 -0.40 41.18 -0.99
N VAL A 221 -0.46 42.52 -0.93
CA VAL A 221 -0.31 43.39 -2.11
C VAL A 221 1.16 43.75 -2.27
N ILE A 222 1.70 43.53 -3.51
CA ILE A 222 3.07 43.88 -3.90
C ILE A 222 2.98 44.62 -5.25
N LYS A 223 3.46 45.84 -5.31
CA LYS A 223 3.41 46.68 -6.51
C LYS A 223 4.77 46.91 -7.11
N ASN A 224 4.76 47.42 -8.36
CA ASN A 224 5.97 47.78 -9.08
C ASN A 224 6.94 46.60 -9.28
N VAL A 225 6.41 45.34 -9.41
CA VAL A 225 7.23 44.18 -9.73
C VAL A 225 7.68 44.19 -11.17
N ARG A 226 8.86 43.62 -11.44
CA ARG A 226 9.36 43.35 -12.78
C ARG A 226 9.43 41.86 -13.03
N VAL A 227 8.50 41.37 -13.83
CA VAL A 227 8.45 39.96 -14.19
C VAL A 227 9.56 39.64 -15.19
N GLY A 228 10.35 38.63 -14.87
CA GLY A 228 11.48 38.18 -15.67
C GLY A 228 11.92 36.76 -15.27
N PRO A 229 13.02 36.26 -15.84
CA PRO A 229 13.54 34.95 -15.43
C PRO A 229 14.04 35.00 -13.98
N SER A 230 13.84 33.87 -13.26
CA SER A 230 14.41 33.69 -11.93
C SER A 230 15.92 33.53 -11.98
N PRO A 231 16.65 33.83 -10.92
CA PRO A 231 18.11 33.62 -10.87
C PRO A 231 18.43 32.12 -10.96
N ASP A 232 19.60 31.80 -11.52
CA ASP A 232 20.04 30.43 -11.80
C ASP A 232 19.97 29.49 -10.57
N TRP A 233 20.34 30.00 -9.39
CA TRP A 233 20.30 29.19 -8.18
C TRP A 233 18.87 28.69 -7.87
N MET A 234 17.85 29.52 -8.07
CA MET A 234 16.44 29.18 -7.86
C MET A 234 15.96 28.20 -8.93
N GLN A 235 16.27 28.49 -10.20
CA GLN A 235 15.91 27.60 -11.31
C GLN A 235 16.52 26.20 -11.13
N ARG A 236 17.80 26.11 -10.70
CA ARG A 236 18.44 24.81 -10.43
C ARG A 236 17.71 24.03 -9.33
N ARG A 237 17.39 24.67 -8.21
CA ARG A 237 16.68 24.03 -7.09
C ARG A 237 15.28 23.55 -7.49
N LEU A 238 14.55 24.34 -8.26
CA LEU A 238 13.25 23.98 -8.78
C LEU A 238 13.35 22.76 -9.72
N ARG A 239 14.29 22.79 -10.69
CA ARG A 239 14.51 21.65 -11.59
C ARG A 239 14.92 20.37 -10.85
N ALA A 240 15.82 20.48 -9.87
CA ALA A 240 16.22 19.36 -9.01
C ALA A 240 15.02 18.70 -8.32
N CYS A 241 14.03 19.50 -7.94
CA CYS A 241 12.78 19.01 -7.34
C CYS A 241 11.68 18.67 -8.36
N GLY A 242 11.98 18.70 -9.68
CA GLY A 242 11.06 18.33 -10.75
C GLY A 242 10.09 19.45 -11.16
N VAL A 243 10.32 20.68 -10.73
CA VAL A 243 9.49 21.85 -11.08
C VAL A 243 10.13 22.65 -12.20
N ARG A 244 9.37 22.91 -13.27
CA ARG A 244 9.82 23.72 -14.39
C ARG A 244 9.77 25.20 -14.02
N PRO A 245 10.87 25.96 -14.11
CA PRO A 245 10.88 27.42 -13.93
C PRO A 245 10.05 28.14 -15.00
N ILE A 246 9.35 29.20 -14.62
CA ILE A 246 8.47 29.98 -15.46
C ILE A 246 8.92 31.46 -15.48
N ASN A 247 8.81 32.13 -14.33
CA ASN A 247 9.25 33.50 -14.10
C ASN A 247 9.47 33.76 -12.61
N ASN A 248 10.14 34.82 -12.26
CA ASN A 248 10.55 35.16 -10.90
C ASN A 248 9.40 35.31 -9.89
N ILE A 249 8.16 35.49 -10.31
CA ILE A 249 6.98 35.53 -9.41
C ILE A 249 6.45 34.13 -9.16
N VAL A 250 6.14 33.39 -10.23
CA VAL A 250 5.62 32.02 -10.14
C VAL A 250 6.67 31.09 -9.52
N ASP A 251 7.94 31.27 -9.87
CA ASP A 251 9.02 30.45 -9.32
C ASP A 251 9.21 30.69 -7.83
N VAL A 252 9.01 31.91 -7.33
CA VAL A 252 9.01 32.20 -5.90
C VAL A 252 7.88 31.46 -5.19
N THR A 253 6.65 31.43 -5.75
CA THR A 253 5.55 30.69 -5.13
C THR A 253 5.84 29.18 -5.08
N ASN A 254 6.39 28.62 -6.16
CA ASN A 254 6.82 27.21 -6.20
C ASN A 254 8.01 26.93 -5.28
N TYR A 255 8.96 27.86 -5.18
CA TYR A 255 10.10 27.73 -4.28
C TYR A 255 9.65 27.66 -2.83
N VAL A 256 8.76 28.55 -2.39
CA VAL A 256 8.25 28.57 -1.02
C VAL A 256 7.35 27.35 -0.74
N LEU A 257 6.61 26.89 -1.72
CA LEU A 257 5.88 25.60 -1.61
C LEU A 257 6.84 24.45 -1.31
N LEU A 258 7.99 24.37 -1.99
CA LEU A 258 9.00 23.33 -1.76
C LEU A 258 9.86 23.58 -0.50
N GLU A 259 10.01 24.86 -0.09
CA GLU A 259 10.75 25.24 1.09
C GLU A 259 9.94 24.98 2.37
N TYR A 260 8.69 25.47 2.42
CA TYR A 260 7.84 25.49 3.63
C TYR A 260 6.70 24.46 3.63
N ALA A 261 6.45 23.78 2.52
CA ALA A 261 5.24 22.98 2.27
C ALA A 261 3.95 23.83 2.14
N GLN A 262 4.03 25.15 2.05
CA GLN A 262 2.90 26.05 1.91
C GLN A 262 2.64 26.40 0.46
N PRO A 263 1.52 25.95 -0.14
CA PRO A 263 1.15 26.41 -1.47
C PRO A 263 0.74 27.87 -1.45
N LEU A 264 1.20 28.59 -2.47
CA LEU A 264 0.94 30.00 -2.69
C LEU A 264 0.43 30.21 -4.11
N HIS A 265 -0.30 31.28 -4.33
CA HIS A 265 -0.68 31.73 -5.67
C HIS A 265 -0.43 33.23 -5.82
N ALA A 266 -0.15 33.68 -7.03
CA ALA A 266 -0.02 35.08 -7.34
C ALA A 266 -0.98 35.46 -8.47
N PHE A 267 -1.87 36.38 -8.19
CA PHE A 267 -2.78 36.97 -9.18
C PHE A 267 -2.20 38.28 -9.72
N ASP A 268 -2.42 38.54 -10.98
CA ASP A 268 -2.24 39.91 -11.54
C ASP A 268 -3.37 40.79 -10.99
N LEU A 269 -3.02 41.75 -10.16
CA LEU A 269 -3.99 42.59 -9.47
C LEU A 269 -4.83 43.41 -10.47
N SER A 270 -4.29 43.79 -11.61
CA SER A 270 -4.99 44.52 -12.65
C SER A 270 -6.08 43.73 -13.39
N LYS A 271 -6.02 42.40 -13.31
CA LYS A 271 -6.96 41.47 -13.95
C LYS A 271 -8.10 41.03 -13.04
N LEU A 272 -8.06 41.41 -11.76
CA LEU A 272 -9.12 41.12 -10.81
C LEU A 272 -10.24 42.14 -10.94
N GLU A 273 -11.48 41.69 -10.98
CA GLU A 273 -12.68 42.53 -11.05
C GLU A 273 -13.05 43.07 -9.65
N GLY A 274 -12.64 44.31 -9.38
CA GLY A 274 -12.86 44.98 -8.08
C GLY A 274 -11.80 44.64 -7.03
N PRO A 275 -11.74 45.43 -5.92
CA PRO A 275 -10.71 45.26 -4.90
C PRO A 275 -11.15 44.24 -3.82
N GLU A 276 -11.60 43.06 -4.24
CA GLU A 276 -12.14 42.07 -3.33
C GLU A 276 -11.78 40.65 -3.75
N ILE A 277 -11.47 39.82 -2.77
CA ILE A 277 -11.36 38.35 -2.88
C ILE A 277 -12.43 37.72 -1.98
N ARG A 278 -13.22 36.83 -2.54
CA ARG A 278 -14.22 36.03 -1.84
C ARG A 278 -13.89 34.58 -1.91
N VAL A 279 -13.66 33.95 -0.76
CA VAL A 279 -13.51 32.51 -0.65
C VAL A 279 -14.91 31.95 -0.36
N ARG A 280 -15.50 31.30 -1.36
CA ARG A 280 -16.90 30.83 -1.33
C ARG A 280 -17.05 29.46 -2.03
N ARG A 281 -18.19 28.84 -1.87
CA ARG A 281 -18.55 27.70 -2.71
C ARG A 281 -18.86 28.14 -4.13
N ALA A 282 -18.56 27.29 -5.09
CA ALA A 282 -18.97 27.55 -6.47
C ALA A 282 -20.52 27.55 -6.60
N ARG A 283 -21.01 28.30 -7.56
CA ARG A 283 -22.41 28.25 -7.96
C ARG A 283 -22.62 27.11 -8.95
N ALA A 284 -23.83 26.61 -9.06
CA ALA A 284 -24.14 25.60 -10.06
C ALA A 284 -23.80 26.11 -11.49
N HIS A 285 -23.11 25.26 -12.26
CA HIS A 285 -22.72 25.55 -13.65
C HIS A 285 -21.73 26.72 -13.83
N GLU A 286 -21.12 27.21 -12.77
CA GLU A 286 -19.96 28.11 -12.89
C GLU A 286 -18.83 27.42 -13.66
N ARG A 287 -18.10 28.17 -14.48
CA ARG A 287 -16.96 27.67 -15.27
C ARG A 287 -15.70 28.45 -15.00
N LEU A 288 -14.58 27.77 -15.07
CA LEU A 288 -13.25 28.37 -14.95
C LEU A 288 -12.30 27.77 -15.97
N LEU A 289 -11.69 28.62 -16.78
CA LEU A 289 -10.53 28.25 -17.60
C LEU A 289 -9.31 28.21 -16.67
N CYS A 290 -8.75 27.01 -16.49
CA CYS A 290 -7.64 26.79 -15.57
C CYS A 290 -6.28 26.97 -16.24
N LEU A 291 -5.21 27.13 -15.44
CA LEU A 291 -3.82 27.34 -15.89
C LEU A 291 -3.26 26.22 -16.79
N ASP A 292 -3.90 25.06 -16.83
CA ASP A 292 -3.56 23.96 -17.74
C ASP A 292 -4.29 24.03 -19.10
N GLY A 293 -5.00 25.13 -19.38
CA GLY A 293 -5.75 25.38 -20.60
C GLY A 293 -7.08 24.61 -20.70
N VAL A 294 -7.53 23.97 -19.63
CA VAL A 294 -8.78 23.20 -19.60
C VAL A 294 -9.88 24.00 -18.92
N GLU A 295 -11.00 24.20 -19.61
CA GLU A 295 -12.21 24.76 -19.00
C GLU A 295 -12.92 23.71 -18.16
N ARG A 296 -13.22 24.02 -16.90
CA ARG A 296 -13.88 23.11 -15.95
C ARG A 296 -15.22 23.68 -15.49
N GLU A 297 -16.23 22.83 -15.48
CA GLU A 297 -17.52 23.12 -14.84
C GLU A 297 -17.41 22.83 -13.35
N LEU A 298 -17.83 23.78 -12.53
CA LEU A 298 -17.72 23.75 -11.09
C LEU A 298 -19.04 23.31 -10.44
N THR A 299 -18.95 22.60 -9.33
CA THR A 299 -20.12 22.15 -8.56
C THR A 299 -20.19 22.86 -7.20
N PRO A 300 -21.38 23.02 -6.59
CA PRO A 300 -21.55 23.68 -5.30
C PRO A 300 -20.75 23.06 -4.12
N ASP A 301 -20.23 21.84 -4.29
CA ASP A 301 -19.38 21.19 -3.28
C ASP A 301 -17.93 21.69 -3.34
N MET A 302 -17.54 22.34 -4.42
CA MET A 302 -16.18 22.85 -4.61
C MET A 302 -16.02 24.24 -3.98
N LEU A 303 -14.94 24.42 -3.24
CA LEU A 303 -14.52 25.72 -2.75
C LEU A 303 -13.74 26.45 -3.84
N ILE A 304 -14.04 27.71 -4.06
CA ILE A 304 -13.38 28.56 -5.06
C ILE A 304 -12.90 29.87 -4.44
N ILE A 305 -11.96 30.47 -5.11
CA ILE A 305 -11.56 31.85 -4.92
C ILE A 305 -12.20 32.65 -6.05
N ALA A 306 -12.95 33.68 -5.70
CA ALA A 306 -13.58 34.59 -6.64
C ALA A 306 -13.14 36.03 -6.39
N ASP A 307 -13.11 36.83 -7.41
CA ASP A 307 -13.10 38.30 -7.29
C ASP A 307 -14.55 38.83 -7.03
N ALA A 308 -14.81 40.09 -7.27
CA ALA A 308 -16.14 40.65 -7.06
C ALA A 308 -17.22 40.05 -8.00
N GLN A 309 -16.85 39.47 -9.14
CA GLN A 309 -17.77 39.04 -10.19
C GLN A 309 -17.67 37.52 -10.53
N ARG A 310 -16.45 36.98 -10.66
CA ARG A 310 -16.20 35.66 -11.25
C ARG A 310 -15.24 34.80 -10.43
N PRO A 311 -15.23 33.47 -10.64
CA PRO A 311 -14.20 32.60 -10.10
C PRO A 311 -12.85 32.90 -10.74
N VAL A 312 -11.78 32.93 -9.91
CA VAL A 312 -10.39 33.15 -10.36
C VAL A 312 -9.45 31.99 -10.00
N ALA A 313 -9.89 31.10 -9.10
CA ALA A 313 -9.16 29.86 -8.79
C ALA A 313 -10.09 28.81 -8.17
N ILE A 314 -9.71 27.54 -8.31
CA ILE A 314 -10.26 26.42 -7.51
C ILE A 314 -9.38 26.30 -6.26
N ALA A 315 -9.95 26.57 -5.10
CA ALA A 315 -9.21 26.70 -3.84
C ALA A 315 -8.35 25.46 -3.53
N GLY A 316 -7.05 25.68 -3.38
CA GLY A 316 -6.08 24.65 -3.07
C GLY A 316 -5.81 23.63 -4.17
N VAL A 317 -6.35 23.78 -5.38
CA VAL A 317 -6.17 22.85 -6.50
C VAL A 317 -5.44 23.50 -7.67
N ILE A 318 -6.03 24.54 -8.32
CA ILE A 318 -5.44 25.18 -9.50
C ILE A 318 -5.96 26.61 -9.68
N GLY A 319 -5.09 27.49 -10.12
CA GLY A 319 -5.44 28.86 -10.49
C GLY A 319 -6.17 28.97 -11.85
N GLY A 320 -6.85 30.10 -12.07
CA GLY A 320 -7.44 30.46 -13.35
C GLY A 320 -6.43 31.13 -14.28
N GLU A 321 -6.57 30.88 -15.58
CA GLU A 321 -5.66 31.44 -16.60
C GLU A 321 -5.83 32.96 -16.75
N GLU A 322 -7.05 33.46 -16.70
CA GLU A 322 -7.35 34.87 -16.96
C GLU A 322 -6.77 35.81 -15.91
N SER A 323 -6.62 35.39 -14.66
CA SER A 323 -6.03 36.16 -13.55
C SER A 323 -4.53 35.92 -13.36
N ALA A 324 -3.91 35.10 -14.22
CA ALA A 324 -2.51 34.70 -14.10
C ALA A 324 -1.54 35.86 -14.34
N VAL A 325 -0.40 35.80 -13.65
CA VAL A 325 0.74 36.72 -13.84
C VAL A 325 1.37 36.51 -15.20
N THR A 326 1.61 37.59 -15.93
CA THR A 326 2.25 37.63 -17.25
C THR A 326 3.50 38.48 -17.23
N ALA A 327 4.24 38.55 -18.34
CA ALA A 327 5.41 39.40 -18.46
C ALA A 327 5.10 40.92 -18.37
N GLN A 328 3.83 41.30 -18.50
CA GLN A 328 3.35 42.68 -18.40
C GLN A 328 2.82 43.04 -17.02
N SER A 329 2.67 42.08 -16.13
CA SER A 329 2.16 42.32 -14.77
C SER A 329 3.14 43.18 -13.97
N THR A 330 2.61 44.22 -13.31
CA THR A 330 3.38 45.14 -12.45
C THR A 330 2.92 45.12 -11.02
N ASP A 331 1.67 44.76 -10.77
CA ASP A 331 1.06 44.71 -9.45
C ASP A 331 0.47 43.31 -9.22
N ILE A 332 0.80 42.69 -8.11
CA ILE A 332 0.34 41.34 -7.79
C ILE A 332 -0.38 41.30 -6.45
N LEU A 333 -1.36 40.39 -6.37
CA LEU A 333 -1.92 39.92 -5.13
C LEU A 333 -1.36 38.54 -4.83
N LEU A 334 -0.56 38.47 -3.77
CA LEU A 334 -0.03 37.20 -3.27
C LEU A 334 -1.06 36.55 -2.36
N GLU A 335 -1.51 35.36 -2.74
CA GLU A 335 -2.37 34.50 -1.93
C GLU A 335 -1.53 33.53 -1.10
N SER A 336 -1.85 33.46 0.21
CA SER A 336 -1.44 32.37 1.07
C SER A 336 -2.61 31.99 1.97
N ALA A 337 -3.09 30.75 1.85
CA ALA A 337 -4.30 30.34 2.52
C ALA A 337 -4.16 28.98 3.21
N ASN A 338 -5.12 28.67 4.05
CA ASN A 338 -5.27 27.36 4.65
C ASN A 338 -6.66 26.81 4.33
N PHE A 339 -6.71 25.72 3.56
CA PHE A 339 -7.94 25.08 3.11
C PHE A 339 -8.14 23.73 3.80
N ASN A 340 -9.42 23.36 3.96
CA ASN A 340 -9.81 22.07 4.53
C ASN A 340 -9.36 20.91 3.64
N GLY A 341 -8.51 20.03 4.17
CA GLY A 341 -7.92 18.93 3.43
C GLY A 341 -8.91 17.97 2.78
N PRO A 342 -9.93 17.46 3.51
CA PRO A 342 -10.99 16.64 2.93
C PRO A 342 -11.70 17.30 1.74
N SER A 343 -12.02 18.60 1.81
CA SER A 343 -12.67 19.35 0.74
C SER A 343 -11.77 19.46 -0.50
N VAL A 344 -10.48 19.78 -0.32
CA VAL A 344 -9.51 19.84 -1.42
C VAL A 344 -9.35 18.46 -2.07
N ARG A 345 -9.25 17.40 -1.27
CA ARG A 345 -9.16 16.02 -1.77
C ARG A 345 -10.37 15.60 -2.58
N GLN A 346 -11.59 15.94 -2.10
CA GLN A 346 -12.84 15.65 -2.81
C GLN A 346 -12.87 16.37 -4.16
N THR A 347 -12.54 17.66 -4.19
CA THR A 347 -12.48 18.48 -5.41
C THR A 347 -11.44 17.95 -6.39
N SER A 348 -10.23 17.68 -5.92
CA SER A 348 -9.13 17.12 -6.74
C SER A 348 -9.52 15.79 -7.38
N ARG A 349 -10.17 14.89 -6.65
CA ARG A 349 -10.68 13.61 -7.17
C ARG A 349 -11.81 13.78 -8.17
N ALA A 350 -12.77 14.65 -7.88
CA ALA A 350 -13.91 14.90 -8.77
C ALA A 350 -13.45 15.45 -10.13
N LEU A 351 -12.41 16.27 -10.14
CA LEU A 351 -11.81 16.83 -11.35
C LEU A 351 -10.75 15.93 -12.00
N GLY A 352 -10.34 14.84 -11.38
CA GLY A 352 -9.24 14.00 -11.83
C GLY A 352 -7.90 14.75 -11.89
N LEU A 353 -7.71 15.78 -11.07
CA LEU A 353 -6.57 16.69 -11.11
C LEU A 353 -5.80 16.70 -9.80
N ARG A 354 -4.61 16.13 -9.80
CA ARG A 354 -3.70 16.16 -8.67
C ARG A 354 -2.54 17.10 -8.93
N THR A 355 -2.40 18.13 -8.10
CA THR A 355 -1.34 19.14 -8.18
C THR A 355 -0.44 19.10 -6.94
N GLU A 356 0.73 19.75 -7.00
CA GLU A 356 1.62 19.93 -5.85
C GLU A 356 0.92 20.68 -4.69
N ALA A 357 0.00 21.59 -5.02
CA ALA A 357 -0.81 22.30 -4.03
C ALA A 357 -1.83 21.35 -3.38
N SER A 358 -2.64 20.65 -4.19
CA SER A 358 -3.66 19.74 -3.66
C SER A 358 -3.05 18.61 -2.83
N ALA A 359 -1.89 18.08 -3.22
CA ALA A 359 -1.17 17.04 -2.49
C ALA A 359 -0.72 17.48 -1.09
N ARG A 360 -0.49 18.78 -0.87
CA ARG A 360 -0.16 19.35 0.44
C ARG A 360 -1.40 19.68 1.25
N PHE A 361 -2.36 20.38 0.66
CA PHE A 361 -3.59 20.75 1.37
C PHE A 361 -4.41 19.53 1.80
N GLU A 362 -4.47 18.45 0.99
CA GLU A 362 -5.22 17.24 1.36
C GLU A 362 -4.70 16.55 2.63
N ARG A 363 -3.45 16.83 3.06
CA ARG A 363 -2.83 16.31 4.27
C ARG A 363 -3.04 17.17 5.50
N ALA A 364 -3.78 18.27 5.37
CA ALA A 364 -3.96 19.32 6.35
C ALA A 364 -2.67 20.09 6.69
N LEU A 365 -2.68 21.40 6.48
CA LEU A 365 -1.59 22.31 6.85
C LEU A 365 -2.02 23.17 8.03
N PRO A 366 -1.11 23.58 8.92
CA PRO A 366 -1.45 24.50 9.99
C PRO A 366 -1.73 25.91 9.45
N PRO A 367 -2.74 26.63 9.97
CA PRO A 367 -3.05 27.98 9.53
C PRO A 367 -1.90 29.01 9.69
N GLU A 368 -1.01 28.76 10.65
CA GLU A 368 0.17 29.61 10.92
C GLU A 368 1.19 29.55 9.79
N LEU A 369 1.24 28.44 9.07
CA LEU A 369 2.12 28.24 7.93
C LEU A 369 1.82 29.21 6.79
N ALA A 370 0.54 29.58 6.62
CA ALA A 370 0.13 30.55 5.62
C ALA A 370 0.84 31.91 5.80
N LEU A 371 1.01 32.36 7.07
CA LEU A 371 1.72 33.61 7.34
C LEU A 371 3.22 33.47 7.09
N ALA A 372 3.82 32.35 7.49
CA ALA A 372 5.24 32.10 7.26
C ALA A 372 5.57 32.06 5.76
N GLY A 373 4.77 31.31 4.98
CA GLY A 373 4.91 31.23 3.53
C GLY A 373 4.73 32.58 2.82
N ALA A 374 3.68 33.34 3.21
CA ALA A 374 3.45 34.66 2.66
C ALA A 374 4.62 35.61 2.89
N ARG A 375 5.13 35.71 4.12
CA ARG A 375 6.28 36.56 4.47
C ARG A 375 7.53 36.16 3.68
N ARG A 376 7.81 34.86 3.58
CA ARG A 376 8.96 34.35 2.82
C ARG A 376 8.87 34.69 1.33
N ALA A 377 7.70 34.48 0.74
CA ALA A 377 7.48 34.79 -0.67
C ALA A 377 7.59 36.30 -0.95
N ALA A 378 7.03 37.14 -0.12
CA ALA A 378 7.11 38.58 -0.26
C ALA A 378 8.56 39.08 -0.17
N SER A 379 9.36 38.58 0.75
CA SER A 379 10.77 38.91 0.85
C SER A 379 11.52 38.53 -0.43
N LEU A 380 11.30 37.31 -0.96
CA LEU A 380 11.93 36.90 -2.21
C LEU A 380 11.46 37.68 -3.43
N ILE A 381 10.17 38.02 -3.52
CA ILE A 381 9.63 38.84 -4.62
C ILE A 381 10.25 40.24 -4.57
N ALA A 382 10.33 40.87 -3.39
CA ALA A 382 10.98 42.15 -3.24
C ALA A 382 12.44 42.14 -3.68
N GLU A 383 13.17 41.10 -3.32
CA GLU A 383 14.59 40.90 -3.68
C GLU A 383 14.77 40.65 -5.19
N LEU A 384 13.95 39.76 -5.77
CA LEU A 384 14.19 39.21 -7.11
C LEU A 384 13.42 39.93 -8.21
N ALA A 385 12.28 40.55 -7.89
CA ALA A 385 11.47 41.30 -8.82
C ALA A 385 11.41 42.81 -8.55
N GLY A 386 12.06 43.28 -7.48
CA GLY A 386 12.13 44.71 -7.14
C GLY A 386 10.79 45.27 -6.66
N GLY A 387 9.86 44.43 -6.22
CA GLY A 387 8.52 44.87 -5.81
C GLY A 387 8.47 45.58 -4.48
N GLU A 388 7.52 46.50 -4.34
CA GLU A 388 7.19 47.23 -3.12
C GLU A 388 6.13 46.49 -2.34
N VAL A 389 6.52 45.87 -1.21
CA VAL A 389 5.62 45.13 -0.34
C VAL A 389 4.82 46.09 0.53
N HIS A 390 3.51 46.11 0.37
CA HIS A 390 2.63 46.90 1.22
C HIS A 390 2.55 46.39 2.64
N ARG A 391 2.51 47.31 3.61
CA ARG A 391 2.34 46.97 5.04
C ARG A 391 0.91 46.51 5.33
N GLU A 392 0.71 45.80 6.45
CA GLU A 392 -0.59 45.42 6.98
C GLU A 392 -1.50 44.75 5.92
N TRP A 393 -1.21 43.53 5.60
CA TRP A 393 -1.98 42.72 4.66
C TRP A 393 -3.42 42.42 5.13
N ALA A 394 -4.29 42.05 4.21
CA ALA A 394 -5.59 41.48 4.51
C ALA A 394 -5.39 40.04 5.02
N ASP A 395 -5.26 39.88 6.33
CA ASP A 395 -5.11 38.57 7.01
C ASP A 395 -6.41 38.25 7.74
N VAL A 396 -7.22 37.35 7.18
CA VAL A 396 -8.51 36.94 7.71
C VAL A 396 -8.38 35.55 8.33
N TYR A 397 -8.45 35.49 9.67
CA TYR A 397 -8.39 34.27 10.48
C TYR A 397 -9.58 34.23 11.45
N PRO A 398 -10.77 33.79 11.00
CA PRO A 398 -12.02 33.95 11.77
C PRO A 398 -12.02 33.14 13.08
N ARG A 399 -11.33 32.02 13.11
CA ARG A 399 -11.30 31.09 14.25
C ARG A 399 -9.89 30.62 14.49
N PRO A 400 -9.05 31.37 15.22
CA PRO A 400 -7.71 30.96 15.59
C PRO A 400 -7.74 29.63 16.34
N GLN A 401 -6.80 28.72 16.01
CA GLN A 401 -6.69 27.43 16.66
C GLN A 401 -5.99 27.60 18.01
N GLU A 402 -6.57 26.99 19.05
CA GLU A 402 -5.92 26.91 20.35
C GLU A 402 -4.76 25.90 20.29
N PRO A 403 -3.60 26.23 20.89
CA PRO A 403 -2.48 25.30 20.95
C PRO A 403 -2.82 24.05 21.74
N VAL A 404 -2.50 22.88 21.20
CA VAL A 404 -2.65 21.60 21.92
C VAL A 404 -1.63 21.54 23.06
N ARG A 405 -2.08 21.19 24.28
CA ARG A 405 -1.19 20.92 25.44
C ARG A 405 -1.34 19.49 25.85
N ILE A 406 -0.21 18.83 26.03
CA ILE A 406 -0.15 17.41 26.36
C ILE A 406 0.56 17.22 27.69
N ASN A 407 -0.15 16.61 28.65
CA ASN A 407 0.45 16.22 29.93
C ASN A 407 1.06 14.83 29.79
N LEU A 408 2.38 14.76 29.81
CA LEU A 408 3.13 13.52 29.73
C LEU A 408 3.66 13.10 31.11
N ARG A 409 3.30 11.91 31.54
CA ARG A 409 4.00 11.23 32.63
C ARG A 409 5.25 10.56 32.07
N PRO A 410 6.46 10.99 32.43
CA PRO A 410 7.69 10.51 31.79
C PRO A 410 7.87 8.99 31.85
N ALA A 411 7.39 8.33 32.90
CA ALA A 411 7.43 6.87 33.01
C ALA A 411 6.67 6.15 31.89
N LEU A 412 5.72 6.81 31.22
CA LEU A 412 5.00 6.25 30.07
C LEU A 412 5.95 5.93 28.90
N ILE A 413 7.03 6.70 28.76
CA ILE A 413 8.05 6.48 27.72
C ILE A 413 8.65 5.08 27.89
N ASP A 414 9.10 4.75 29.09
CA ASP A 414 9.69 3.44 29.39
C ASP A 414 8.64 2.31 29.33
N ASP A 415 7.43 2.59 29.83
CA ASP A 415 6.32 1.63 29.83
C ASP A 415 5.92 1.20 28.41
N VAL A 416 5.88 2.13 27.46
CA VAL A 416 5.46 1.86 26.06
C VAL A 416 6.62 1.33 25.22
N LEU A 417 7.81 1.95 25.32
CA LEU A 417 8.97 1.50 24.54
C LEU A 417 9.57 0.17 25.05
N GLY A 418 9.22 -0.24 26.27
CA GLY A 418 9.74 -1.46 26.90
C GLY A 418 11.23 -1.42 27.20
N THR A 419 11.83 -0.24 27.20
CA THR A 419 13.26 0.02 27.54
C THR A 419 13.38 1.33 28.30
N HIS A 420 14.44 1.46 29.08
CA HIS A 420 14.69 2.70 29.81
C HIS A 420 15.36 3.75 28.93
N VAL A 421 14.70 4.88 28.74
CA VAL A 421 15.26 6.07 28.09
C VAL A 421 15.52 7.15 29.16
N PRO A 422 16.77 7.64 29.32
CA PRO A 422 17.05 8.66 30.33
C PRO A 422 16.18 9.91 30.14
N LEU A 423 15.58 10.41 31.21
CA LEU A 423 14.66 11.57 31.17
C LEU A 423 15.30 12.80 30.49
N GLN A 424 16.58 13.05 30.74
CA GLN A 424 17.32 14.15 30.13
C GLN A 424 17.46 13.98 28.61
N GLU A 425 17.64 12.74 28.13
CA GLU A 425 17.71 12.42 26.71
C GLU A 425 16.34 12.59 26.06
N SER A 426 15.26 12.09 26.70
CA SER A 426 13.88 12.26 26.23
C SER A 426 13.49 13.74 26.12
N GLU A 427 13.84 14.55 27.14
CA GLU A 427 13.59 16.00 27.12
C GLU A 427 14.42 16.69 26.03
N SER A 428 15.69 16.31 25.85
CA SER A 428 16.57 16.83 24.80
C SER A 428 16.02 16.51 23.41
N ILE A 429 15.54 15.28 23.18
CA ILE A 429 14.93 14.84 21.92
C ILE A 429 13.73 15.71 21.58
N LEU A 430 12.80 15.88 22.52
CA LEU A 430 11.60 16.70 22.29
C LEU A 430 11.99 18.16 21.98
N LYS A 431 12.94 18.73 22.68
CA LYS A 431 13.43 20.09 22.42
C LYS A 431 14.10 20.23 21.05
N ARG A 432 14.89 19.26 20.62
CA ARG A 432 15.49 19.24 19.25
C ARG A 432 14.43 19.21 18.15
N LEU A 433 13.31 18.55 18.41
CA LEU A 433 12.14 18.53 17.54
C LEU A 433 11.26 19.78 17.67
N SER A 434 11.73 20.81 18.42
CA SER A 434 11.02 22.08 18.65
C SER A 434 9.80 22.00 19.55
N PHE A 435 9.63 20.92 20.33
CA PHE A 435 8.62 20.89 21.38
C PHE A 435 9.00 21.76 22.57
N HIS A 436 8.06 22.48 23.11
CA HIS A 436 8.28 23.21 24.36
C HIS A 436 7.90 22.32 25.53
N VAL A 437 8.91 21.93 26.35
CA VAL A 437 8.73 21.04 27.48
C VAL A 437 8.89 21.84 28.77
N LYS A 438 7.86 21.85 29.63
CA LYS A 438 7.86 22.42 30.95
C LYS A 438 7.69 21.31 31.99
N VAL A 439 8.64 21.18 32.88
CA VAL A 439 8.58 20.20 33.98
C VAL A 439 7.76 20.83 35.12
N GLU A 440 6.67 20.20 35.53
CA GLU A 440 5.84 20.62 36.65
C GLU A 440 6.40 20.09 37.99
N GLY A 441 5.93 20.68 39.11
CA GLY A 441 6.46 20.39 40.46
C GLY A 441 6.27 18.96 40.95
N ASP A 442 5.37 18.20 40.35
CA ASP A 442 5.11 16.77 40.63
C ASP A 442 5.85 15.81 39.65
N GLY A 443 6.71 16.36 38.79
CA GLY A 443 7.49 15.58 37.80
C GLY A 443 6.74 15.26 36.51
N GLN A 444 5.50 15.74 36.36
CA GLN A 444 4.78 15.68 35.09
C GLN A 444 5.36 16.69 34.09
N TRP A 445 5.28 16.40 32.82
CA TRP A 445 5.69 17.31 31.77
C TRP A 445 4.46 17.92 31.07
N ASP A 446 4.35 19.25 31.08
CA ASP A 446 3.45 20.00 30.21
C ASP A 446 4.16 20.27 28.88
N VAL A 447 3.76 19.58 27.82
CA VAL A 447 4.41 19.63 26.51
C VAL A 447 3.51 20.35 25.52
N LEU A 448 4.08 21.37 24.84
CA LEU A 448 3.43 22.10 23.78
C LEU A 448 4.08 21.71 22.44
N PRO A 449 3.38 20.98 21.56
CA PRO A 449 3.84 20.69 20.20
C PRO A 449 4.04 21.97 19.38
N PRO A 450 5.04 22.02 18.48
CA PRO A 450 5.16 23.13 17.55
C PRO A 450 3.98 23.14 16.56
N VAL A 451 3.59 24.32 16.10
CA VAL A 451 2.38 24.55 15.28
C VAL A 451 2.33 23.71 13.98
N PHE A 452 3.47 23.27 13.49
CA PHE A 452 3.56 22.45 12.29
C PHE A 452 3.39 20.93 12.54
N ARG A 453 3.27 20.48 13.80
CA ARG A 453 3.04 19.08 14.20
C ARG A 453 1.57 18.88 14.60
N LEU A 454 0.72 18.78 13.57
CA LEU A 454 -0.73 18.55 13.75
C LEU A 454 -1.07 17.11 14.16
N ASP A 455 -0.14 16.20 13.98
CA ASP A 455 -0.24 14.78 14.27
C ASP A 455 -0.01 14.46 15.76
N VAL A 456 0.61 15.34 16.53
CA VAL A 456 0.95 15.10 17.93
C VAL A 456 -0.13 15.72 18.84
N THR A 457 -0.99 14.86 19.41
CA THR A 457 -2.19 15.28 20.15
C THR A 457 -2.38 14.57 21.49
N ILE A 458 -1.73 13.42 21.70
CA ILE A 458 -1.84 12.58 22.90
C ILE A 458 -0.45 12.23 23.44
N PRO A 459 -0.33 11.74 24.69
CA PRO A 459 0.97 11.39 25.29
C PRO A 459 1.73 10.33 24.51
N GLU A 460 1.04 9.37 23.89
CA GLU A 460 1.64 8.29 23.11
C GLU A 460 2.35 8.81 21.86
N ASP A 461 1.85 9.89 21.25
CA ASP A 461 2.53 10.55 20.14
C ASP A 461 3.90 11.12 20.57
N LEU A 462 3.98 11.65 21.80
CA LEU A 462 5.27 12.10 22.36
C LEU A 462 6.23 10.95 22.62
N VAL A 463 5.72 9.79 23.02
CA VAL A 463 6.50 8.58 23.19
C VAL A 463 7.07 8.12 21.85
N GLU A 464 6.27 8.16 20.76
CA GLU A 464 6.73 7.88 19.41
C GLU A 464 7.86 8.81 19.00
N GLU A 465 7.72 10.12 19.24
CA GLU A 465 8.74 11.12 18.93
C GLU A 465 10.06 10.83 19.65
N VAL A 466 10.00 10.47 20.92
CA VAL A 466 11.19 10.05 21.67
C VAL A 466 11.78 8.77 21.09
N GLY A 467 10.93 7.74 20.86
CA GLY A 467 11.37 6.43 20.39
C GLY A 467 12.06 6.45 19.03
N ARG A 468 11.50 7.18 18.05
CA ARG A 468 12.05 7.25 16.69
C ARG A 468 13.38 8.01 16.61
N VAL A 469 13.58 9.04 17.45
CA VAL A 469 14.87 9.79 17.50
C VAL A 469 15.89 9.08 18.37
N TYR A 470 15.44 8.44 19.46
CA TYR A 470 16.30 7.57 20.28
C TYR A 470 16.86 6.42 19.43
N GLY A 471 16.05 5.86 18.55
CA GLY A 471 16.37 4.77 17.64
C GLY A 471 15.78 3.44 18.09
N TYR A 472 14.87 2.88 17.30
CA TYR A 472 14.26 1.58 17.59
C TYR A 472 15.25 0.42 17.56
N ASP A 473 16.39 0.58 16.90
CA ASP A 473 17.51 -0.37 16.93
C ASP A 473 18.16 -0.53 18.32
N ARG A 474 17.99 0.46 19.20
CA ARG A 474 18.40 0.38 20.61
C ARG A 474 17.41 -0.34 21.51
N VAL A 475 16.19 -0.55 21.05
CA VAL A 475 15.16 -1.29 21.81
C VAL A 475 15.44 -2.79 21.67
N PRO A 476 15.73 -3.50 22.80
CA PRO A 476 16.06 -4.93 22.72
C PRO A 476 14.84 -5.74 22.26
N PRO A 477 14.99 -6.63 21.28
CA PRO A 477 13.90 -7.51 20.86
C PRO A 477 13.59 -8.49 22.00
N THR A 478 12.37 -8.48 22.49
CA THR A 478 11.90 -9.37 23.54
C THR A 478 10.63 -10.12 23.08
N LEU A 479 10.50 -11.37 23.52
CA LEU A 479 9.22 -12.05 23.35
C LEU A 479 8.19 -11.41 24.29
N PRO A 480 6.90 -11.33 23.88
CA PRO A 480 5.85 -10.85 24.75
C PRO A 480 5.87 -11.64 26.05
N GLY A 481 6.24 -10.96 27.14
CA GLY A 481 6.33 -11.57 28.46
C GLY A 481 4.94 -11.82 29.06
N HIS A 482 4.77 -12.92 29.75
CA HIS A 482 3.57 -13.22 30.50
C HIS A 482 3.58 -12.40 31.82
N ARG A 483 3.22 -11.14 31.75
CA ARG A 483 3.12 -10.29 32.95
C ARG A 483 1.83 -10.51 33.73
N THR A 484 0.88 -11.27 33.21
CA THR A 484 -0.41 -11.53 33.86
C THR A 484 -0.66 -13.03 34.03
N SER A 485 -1.13 -13.43 35.20
CA SER A 485 -1.63 -14.77 35.52
C SER A 485 -2.90 -15.18 34.73
N THR A 486 -3.36 -14.33 33.86
CA THR A 486 -4.54 -14.52 33.00
C THR A 486 -4.20 -15.04 31.60
N TRP A 487 -2.98 -15.61 31.42
CA TRP A 487 -2.66 -16.27 30.16
C TRP A 487 -3.63 -17.44 29.93
N THR A 488 -4.58 -17.18 29.04
CA THR A 488 -5.41 -18.25 28.50
C THR A 488 -4.54 -19.05 27.54
N PRO A 489 -4.35 -20.34 27.76
CA PRO A 489 -3.56 -21.16 26.85
C PRO A 489 -4.10 -20.98 25.44
N LEU A 490 -3.24 -20.64 24.49
CA LEU A 490 -3.57 -20.63 23.05
C LEU A 490 -4.18 -21.97 22.58
N ALA A 491 -4.13 -23.00 23.40
CA ALA A 491 -4.72 -24.33 23.15
C ALA A 491 -6.22 -24.32 22.84
N SER A 492 -6.96 -23.28 23.25
CA SER A 492 -8.38 -23.11 22.92
C SER A 492 -8.63 -22.18 21.74
N SER A 493 -7.60 -21.57 21.15
CA SER A 493 -7.76 -20.69 20.02
C SER A 493 -8.15 -21.47 18.75
N ILE A 494 -8.94 -20.85 17.91
CA ILE A 494 -9.29 -21.37 16.58
C ILE A 494 -8.03 -21.74 15.81
N ASP A 495 -7.00 -20.90 15.89
CA ASP A 495 -5.74 -21.07 15.16
C ASP A 495 -5.04 -22.40 15.46
N ARG A 496 -4.94 -22.80 16.74
CA ARG A 496 -4.35 -24.12 17.09
C ARG A 496 -5.15 -25.31 16.58
N ARG A 497 -6.46 -25.18 16.52
CA ARG A 497 -7.30 -26.25 15.96
C ARG A 497 -7.11 -26.35 14.46
N LEU A 498 -6.98 -25.21 13.78
CA LEU A 498 -6.66 -25.16 12.35
C LEU A 498 -5.25 -25.68 12.09
N ASP A 499 -4.29 -25.40 12.96
CA ASP A 499 -2.93 -25.98 12.86
C ASP A 499 -2.97 -27.50 12.95
N ALA A 500 -3.80 -28.07 13.82
CA ALA A 500 -3.98 -29.52 13.86
C ALA A 500 -4.56 -30.10 12.56
N VAL A 501 -5.44 -29.35 11.86
CA VAL A 501 -5.91 -29.73 10.52
C VAL A 501 -4.76 -29.67 9.53
N ARG A 502 -3.94 -28.61 9.55
CA ARG A 502 -2.75 -28.46 8.69
C ARG A 502 -1.76 -29.60 8.90
N GLU A 503 -1.52 -29.98 10.15
CA GLU A 503 -0.65 -31.14 10.47
C GLU A 503 -1.18 -32.45 9.89
N VAL A 504 -2.49 -32.69 9.99
CA VAL A 504 -3.13 -33.88 9.39
C VAL A 504 -2.98 -33.86 7.88
N MET A 505 -3.26 -32.72 7.23
CA MET A 505 -3.16 -32.59 5.76
C MET A 505 -1.71 -32.76 5.29
N ALA A 506 -0.75 -32.12 5.94
CA ALA A 506 0.67 -32.27 5.63
C ALA A 506 1.16 -33.69 5.86
N GLY A 507 0.77 -34.34 6.98
CA GLY A 507 1.08 -35.74 7.28
C GLY A 507 0.49 -36.73 6.27
N ALA A 508 -0.64 -36.38 5.64
CA ALA A 508 -1.26 -37.15 4.56
C ALA A 508 -0.61 -36.89 3.18
N GLY A 509 0.39 -36.03 3.10
CA GLY A 509 1.13 -35.68 1.90
C GLY A 509 0.48 -34.62 1.02
N TYR A 510 -0.36 -33.74 1.60
CA TYR A 510 -0.91 -32.57 0.91
C TYR A 510 -0.02 -31.35 1.13
N THR A 511 0.07 -30.51 0.12
CA THR A 511 0.77 -29.22 0.20
C THR A 511 -0.24 -28.11 0.40
N GLU A 512 -0.04 -27.26 1.42
CA GLU A 512 -0.86 -26.08 1.63
C GLU A 512 -0.62 -25.06 0.51
N THR A 513 -1.69 -24.42 0.08
CA THR A 513 -1.65 -23.32 -0.87
C THR A 513 -2.33 -22.10 -0.29
N TRP A 514 -1.87 -20.94 -0.72
CA TRP A 514 -2.48 -19.68 -0.36
C TRP A 514 -2.85 -18.94 -1.65
N ASN A 515 -4.14 -18.91 -1.93
CA ASN A 515 -4.66 -18.31 -3.16
C ASN A 515 -5.32 -16.96 -2.88
N PRO A 516 -5.30 -16.03 -3.84
CA PRO A 516 -6.02 -14.76 -3.73
C PRO A 516 -7.52 -14.98 -3.49
N ALA A 517 -8.13 -14.12 -2.67
CA ALA A 517 -9.57 -14.10 -2.45
C ALA A 517 -10.33 -13.55 -3.66
N LEU A 518 -9.67 -12.74 -4.49
CA LEU A 518 -10.22 -12.22 -5.74
C LEU A 518 -9.93 -13.19 -6.89
N VAL A 519 -10.95 -13.51 -7.64
CA VAL A 519 -10.93 -14.42 -8.79
C VAL A 519 -11.67 -13.81 -9.98
N ALA A 520 -11.54 -14.41 -11.15
CA ALA A 520 -12.32 -14.00 -12.32
C ALA A 520 -13.80 -14.39 -12.15
N GLY A 521 -14.70 -13.40 -12.15
CA GLY A 521 -16.15 -13.63 -12.02
C GLY A 521 -16.71 -14.53 -13.13
N ARG A 522 -16.19 -14.39 -14.36
CA ARG A 522 -16.54 -15.26 -15.50
C ARG A 522 -16.32 -16.75 -15.20
N LYS A 523 -15.27 -17.09 -14.45
CA LYS A 523 -14.98 -18.47 -14.07
C LYS A 523 -16.02 -19.03 -13.11
N LEU A 524 -16.49 -18.22 -12.16
CA LEU A 524 -17.55 -18.62 -11.25
C LEU A 524 -18.88 -18.83 -11.99
N GLU A 525 -19.15 -18.03 -13.03
CA GLU A 525 -20.31 -18.17 -13.91
C GLU A 525 -20.25 -19.46 -14.75
N GLU A 526 -19.10 -19.74 -15.39
CA GLU A 526 -18.86 -20.97 -16.14
C GLU A 526 -19.03 -22.22 -15.28
N LEU A 527 -18.59 -22.16 -14.03
CA LEU A 527 -18.72 -23.24 -13.06
C LEU A 527 -20.09 -23.27 -12.33
N ARG A 528 -21.00 -22.33 -12.62
CA ARG A 528 -22.34 -22.20 -12.04
C ARG A 528 -22.39 -22.01 -10.52
N ILE A 529 -21.36 -21.39 -9.97
CA ILE A 529 -21.24 -21.08 -8.53
C ILE A 529 -21.24 -19.58 -8.25
N SER A 530 -21.69 -18.77 -9.19
CA SER A 530 -21.71 -17.29 -9.09
C SER A 530 -22.95 -16.73 -8.37
N ALA A 531 -23.93 -17.57 -7.98
CA ALA A 531 -25.23 -17.09 -7.47
C ALA A 531 -25.13 -16.15 -6.24
N ARG A 532 -24.07 -16.27 -5.43
CA ARG A 532 -23.80 -15.45 -4.26
C ARG A 532 -22.46 -14.69 -4.36
N ALA A 533 -21.95 -14.53 -5.58
CA ALA A 533 -20.69 -13.84 -5.83
C ALA A 533 -20.84 -12.32 -5.66
N MET A 534 -19.79 -11.67 -5.18
CA MET A 534 -19.71 -10.21 -5.04
C MET A 534 -18.60 -9.67 -5.93
N ARG A 535 -18.94 -8.75 -6.82
CA ARG A 535 -17.98 -8.06 -7.68
C ARG A 535 -17.40 -6.83 -6.97
N VAL A 536 -16.10 -6.60 -7.16
CA VAL A 536 -15.44 -5.36 -6.72
C VAL A 536 -15.74 -4.24 -7.71
N GLN A 537 -16.01 -3.05 -7.19
CA GLN A 537 -16.41 -1.91 -8.01
C GLN A 537 -15.27 -1.39 -8.91
N ASN A 538 -14.02 -1.49 -8.44
CA ASN A 538 -12.81 -0.99 -9.12
C ASN A 538 -11.72 -2.06 -9.13
N ALA A 539 -12.00 -3.19 -9.80
CA ALA A 539 -11.06 -4.29 -9.92
C ALA A 539 -9.75 -3.87 -10.62
N LEU A 540 -8.63 -4.45 -10.18
CA LEU A 540 -7.32 -4.24 -10.79
C LEU A 540 -7.21 -4.89 -12.17
N SER A 541 -7.93 -5.99 -12.39
CA SER A 541 -8.03 -6.70 -13.66
C SER A 541 -9.30 -7.54 -13.73
N ASP A 542 -9.69 -7.95 -14.93
CA ASP A 542 -10.84 -8.84 -15.17
C ASP A 542 -10.64 -10.25 -14.61
N ASP A 543 -9.40 -10.63 -14.30
CA ASP A 543 -9.06 -11.91 -13.66
C ASP A 543 -9.16 -11.85 -12.12
N MET A 544 -9.38 -10.65 -11.53
CA MET A 544 -9.44 -10.41 -10.09
C MET A 544 -10.58 -9.44 -9.74
N ASP A 545 -11.73 -9.64 -10.33
CA ASP A 545 -12.89 -8.74 -10.23
C ASP A 545 -13.97 -9.18 -9.23
N THR A 546 -13.88 -10.41 -8.71
CA THR A 546 -14.95 -11.02 -7.91
C THR A 546 -14.40 -11.77 -6.71
N LEU A 547 -15.03 -11.64 -5.55
CA LEU A 547 -14.70 -12.43 -4.37
C LEU A 547 -15.10 -13.91 -4.58
N ARG A 548 -14.19 -14.83 -4.22
CA ARG A 548 -14.39 -16.28 -4.39
C ARG A 548 -15.53 -16.79 -3.52
N THR A 549 -16.41 -17.58 -4.10
CA THR A 549 -17.51 -18.26 -3.38
C THR A 549 -17.15 -19.69 -2.95
N SER A 550 -16.02 -20.21 -3.42
CA SER A 550 -15.49 -21.55 -3.15
C SER A 550 -13.96 -21.51 -3.29
N LEU A 551 -13.25 -22.35 -2.56
CA LEU A 551 -11.80 -22.52 -2.66
C LEU A 551 -11.41 -23.46 -3.82
N LEU A 552 -12.32 -24.34 -4.23
CA LEU A 552 -12.03 -25.39 -5.22
C LEU A 552 -11.57 -24.85 -6.58
N PRO A 553 -12.14 -23.79 -7.18
CA PRO A 553 -11.67 -23.27 -8.46
C PRO A 553 -10.21 -22.86 -8.46
N SER A 554 -9.75 -22.21 -7.39
CA SER A 554 -8.34 -21.81 -7.22
C SER A 554 -7.43 -23.03 -7.02
N LEU A 555 -7.86 -24.02 -6.23
CA LEU A 555 -7.11 -25.26 -6.04
C LEU A 555 -7.00 -26.08 -7.33
N VAL A 556 -8.02 -26.08 -8.17
CA VAL A 556 -7.99 -26.70 -9.49
C VAL A 556 -6.97 -26.02 -10.40
N ASP A 557 -6.89 -24.69 -10.38
CA ASP A 557 -5.87 -23.92 -11.12
C ASP A 557 -4.45 -24.26 -10.65
N VAL A 558 -4.26 -24.34 -9.34
CA VAL A 558 -2.97 -24.76 -8.76
C VAL A 558 -2.61 -26.18 -9.19
N ALA A 559 -3.58 -27.09 -9.19
CA ALA A 559 -3.37 -28.44 -9.66
C ALA A 559 -2.98 -28.48 -11.16
N ALA A 560 -3.67 -27.71 -11.98
CA ALA A 560 -3.34 -27.58 -13.41
C ALA A 560 -1.94 -27.03 -13.63
N LEU A 561 -1.59 -25.95 -12.95
CA LEU A 561 -0.24 -25.36 -13.02
C LEU A 561 0.86 -26.35 -12.63
N ASN A 562 0.64 -27.17 -11.61
CA ASN A 562 1.60 -28.19 -11.19
C ASN A 562 1.70 -29.32 -12.22
N ARG A 563 0.58 -29.73 -12.82
CA ARG A 563 0.57 -30.72 -13.93
C ARG A 563 1.33 -30.21 -15.14
N ASP A 564 1.12 -28.97 -15.54
CA ASP A 564 1.84 -28.32 -16.66
C ASP A 564 3.36 -28.26 -16.41
N ARG A 565 3.77 -28.20 -15.15
CA ARG A 565 5.18 -28.26 -14.72
C ARG A 565 5.71 -29.68 -14.52
N GLY A 566 4.98 -30.70 -14.96
CA GLY A 566 5.39 -32.11 -14.96
C GLY A 566 5.16 -32.85 -13.63
N ARG A 567 4.42 -32.29 -12.67
CA ARG A 567 4.07 -32.99 -11.44
C ARG A 567 2.93 -33.98 -11.72
N VAL A 568 3.15 -35.25 -11.54
CA VAL A 568 2.16 -36.31 -11.82
C VAL A 568 1.20 -36.49 -10.64
N ASP A 569 1.71 -36.56 -9.41
CA ASP A 569 0.92 -36.66 -8.16
C ASP A 569 0.77 -35.29 -7.52
N VAL A 570 -0.39 -34.67 -7.70
CA VAL A 570 -0.70 -33.36 -7.13
C VAL A 570 -1.71 -33.56 -6.00
N ARG A 571 -1.37 -33.07 -4.82
CA ARG A 571 -2.22 -33.04 -3.64
C ARG A 571 -2.07 -31.69 -2.99
N VAL A 572 -3.09 -30.87 -3.11
CA VAL A 572 -3.09 -29.50 -2.61
C VAL A 572 -4.31 -29.25 -1.74
N TYR A 573 -4.17 -28.37 -0.76
CA TYR A 573 -5.27 -27.94 0.10
C TYR A 573 -5.14 -26.46 0.47
N GLU A 574 -6.24 -25.91 0.95
CA GLU A 574 -6.30 -24.53 1.47
C GLU A 574 -7.25 -24.48 2.67
N VAL A 575 -6.87 -23.69 3.67
CA VAL A 575 -7.70 -23.33 4.83
C VAL A 575 -7.92 -21.84 4.78
N ALA A 576 -9.10 -21.40 4.35
CA ALA A 576 -9.39 -19.98 4.15
C ALA A 576 -10.89 -19.68 4.09
N GLU A 577 -11.26 -18.40 4.07
CA GLU A 577 -12.62 -17.92 3.92
C GLU A 577 -13.08 -17.97 2.45
N ALA A 578 -14.36 -18.28 2.27
CA ALA A 578 -15.14 -17.96 1.09
C ALA A 578 -16.05 -16.77 1.39
N TYR A 579 -16.49 -16.06 0.35
CA TYR A 579 -17.26 -14.83 0.51
C TYR A 579 -18.60 -14.97 -0.18
N LEU A 580 -19.68 -14.89 0.58
CA LEU A 580 -21.03 -15.17 0.08
C LEU A 580 -21.95 -13.97 0.33
N ALA A 581 -22.45 -13.36 -0.75
CA ALA A 581 -23.41 -12.27 -0.65
C ALA A 581 -24.64 -12.68 0.16
N ARG A 582 -25.13 -11.80 1.03
CA ARG A 582 -26.40 -12.01 1.74
C ARG A 582 -27.58 -11.77 0.82
N VAL A 583 -28.44 -12.75 0.71
CA VAL A 583 -29.60 -12.67 -0.18
C VAL A 583 -30.61 -11.65 0.36
N GLY A 584 -30.98 -10.67 -0.47
CA GLY A 584 -31.97 -9.65 -0.14
C GLY A 584 -31.43 -8.42 0.61
N GLU A 585 -30.16 -8.39 1.02
CA GLU A 585 -29.54 -7.27 1.72
C GLU A 585 -28.56 -6.52 0.81
N LYS A 586 -28.96 -5.34 0.31
CA LYS A 586 -28.05 -4.49 -0.47
C LYS A 586 -27.01 -3.83 0.47
N ASN A 587 -25.75 -3.86 0.06
CA ASN A 587 -24.63 -3.26 0.80
C ASN A 587 -24.31 -3.89 2.16
N ALA A 588 -24.82 -5.09 2.46
CA ALA A 588 -24.43 -5.83 3.65
C ALA A 588 -23.03 -6.46 3.46
N GLN A 589 -22.32 -6.62 4.56
CA GLN A 589 -21.08 -7.40 4.59
C GLN A 589 -21.38 -8.85 4.19
N PRO A 590 -20.50 -9.52 3.42
CA PRO A 590 -20.68 -10.92 3.06
C PRO A 590 -20.74 -11.82 4.30
N GLU A 591 -21.28 -13.03 4.12
CA GLU A 591 -20.96 -14.15 5.01
C GLU A 591 -19.56 -14.66 4.61
N GLU A 592 -18.72 -14.91 5.59
CA GLU A 592 -17.32 -15.32 5.40
C GLU A 592 -17.07 -16.70 6.06
N PRO A 593 -17.70 -17.79 5.54
CA PRO A 593 -17.49 -19.10 6.12
C PRO A 593 -16.03 -19.54 5.96
N LEU A 594 -15.42 -19.93 7.07
CA LEU A 594 -14.10 -20.55 7.07
C LEU A 594 -14.22 -21.99 6.56
N ARG A 595 -13.41 -22.33 5.55
CA ARG A 595 -13.43 -23.62 4.88
C ARG A 595 -12.10 -24.32 4.87
N VAL A 596 -12.16 -25.63 4.80
CA VAL A 596 -11.05 -26.47 4.38
C VAL A 596 -11.43 -27.13 3.06
N ALA A 597 -10.59 -26.99 2.06
CA ALA A 597 -10.77 -27.62 0.77
C ALA A 597 -9.49 -28.33 0.32
N ALA A 598 -9.62 -29.41 -0.41
CA ALA A 598 -8.49 -30.12 -0.98
C ALA A 598 -8.81 -30.70 -2.36
N VAL A 599 -7.76 -30.76 -3.19
CA VAL A 599 -7.79 -31.42 -4.50
C VAL A 599 -6.62 -32.39 -4.58
N ALA A 600 -6.89 -33.61 -5.04
CA ALA A 600 -5.85 -34.62 -5.25
C ALA A 600 -6.03 -35.33 -6.59
N SER A 601 -4.90 -35.61 -7.25
CA SER A 601 -4.89 -36.46 -8.44
C SER A 601 -5.30 -37.90 -8.10
N ALA A 602 -6.13 -38.48 -8.97
CA ALA A 602 -6.44 -39.88 -8.99
C ALA A 602 -5.89 -40.52 -10.26
N GLY A 603 -5.66 -41.81 -10.27
CA GLY A 603 -5.23 -42.54 -11.46
C GLY A 603 -6.27 -42.48 -12.59
N ALA A 604 -5.94 -43.10 -13.72
CA ALA A 604 -6.79 -43.03 -14.91
C ALA A 604 -8.03 -43.91 -14.84
N SER A 605 -7.99 -45.00 -14.09
CA SER A 605 -9.08 -45.97 -14.00
C SER A 605 -10.18 -45.56 -13.01
N ALA A 606 -11.34 -46.16 -13.12
CA ALA A 606 -12.42 -46.00 -12.14
C ALA A 606 -12.07 -46.54 -10.77
N GLU A 607 -11.21 -47.56 -10.72
CA GLU A 607 -10.71 -48.20 -9.50
C GLU A 607 -9.75 -47.21 -8.77
N ASP A 608 -8.82 -46.61 -9.52
CA ASP A 608 -7.93 -45.57 -8.97
C ASP A 608 -8.73 -44.40 -8.39
N GLY A 609 -9.79 -43.95 -9.09
CA GLY A 609 -10.69 -42.89 -8.60
C GLY A 609 -11.38 -43.27 -7.30
N ARG A 610 -11.80 -44.51 -7.13
CA ARG A 610 -12.39 -45.03 -5.89
C ARG A 610 -11.37 -45.08 -4.76
N ALA A 611 -10.17 -45.56 -5.04
CA ALA A 611 -9.09 -45.63 -4.07
C ALA A 611 -8.69 -44.22 -3.60
N ALA A 612 -8.56 -43.27 -4.51
CA ALA A 612 -8.29 -41.87 -4.20
C ALA A 612 -9.39 -41.21 -3.35
N PHE A 613 -10.66 -41.48 -3.70
CA PHE A 613 -11.81 -41.00 -2.92
C PHE A 613 -11.77 -41.54 -1.48
N ASN A 614 -11.56 -42.83 -1.31
CA ASN A 614 -11.50 -43.44 0.04
C ASN A 614 -10.33 -42.87 0.87
N LYS A 615 -9.18 -42.63 0.23
CA LYS A 615 -8.04 -42.00 0.88
C LYS A 615 -8.37 -40.56 1.30
N LEU A 616 -8.95 -39.77 0.40
CA LEU A 616 -9.34 -38.39 0.68
C LEU A 616 -10.40 -38.30 1.80
N LYS A 617 -11.38 -39.24 1.79
CA LYS A 617 -12.36 -39.36 2.85
C LYS A 617 -11.72 -39.66 4.21
N SER A 618 -10.75 -40.59 4.27
CA SER A 618 -10.02 -40.87 5.51
C SER A 618 -9.23 -39.67 6.04
N VAL A 619 -8.67 -38.86 5.12
CA VAL A 619 -7.99 -37.60 5.49
C VAL A 619 -8.98 -36.59 6.06
N LEU A 620 -10.17 -36.44 5.43
CA LEU A 620 -11.21 -35.57 5.96
C LEU A 620 -11.72 -36.03 7.34
N ASP A 621 -11.94 -37.34 7.51
CA ASP A 621 -12.33 -37.92 8.82
C ASP A 621 -11.24 -37.63 9.88
N ALA A 622 -9.97 -37.69 9.52
CA ALA A 622 -8.86 -37.34 10.42
C ALA A 622 -8.84 -35.86 10.77
N CYS A 623 -9.12 -34.98 9.81
CA CYS A 623 -9.27 -33.53 10.05
C CYS A 623 -10.42 -33.24 11.03
N MET A 624 -11.57 -33.87 10.81
CA MET A 624 -12.73 -33.75 11.73
C MET A 624 -12.36 -34.25 13.15
N GLY A 625 -11.61 -35.36 13.21
CA GLY A 625 -11.07 -35.89 14.45
C GLY A 625 -10.08 -34.93 15.13
N ALA A 626 -9.21 -34.26 14.40
CA ALA A 626 -8.26 -33.28 14.93
C ALA A 626 -8.99 -32.05 15.53
N LEU A 627 -10.11 -31.65 14.92
CA LEU A 627 -10.99 -30.59 15.43
C LEU A 627 -11.82 -31.02 16.65
N ALA A 628 -11.71 -32.28 17.09
CA ALA A 628 -12.52 -32.87 18.15
C ALA A 628 -14.04 -32.78 17.89
N GLY A 629 -14.43 -32.70 16.63
CA GLY A 629 -15.83 -32.70 16.20
C GLY A 629 -16.47 -34.10 16.25
N PRO A 630 -17.80 -34.18 16.19
CA PRO A 630 -18.53 -35.42 15.95
C PRO A 630 -18.14 -36.07 14.61
N PRO A 631 -18.29 -37.39 14.46
CA PRO A 631 -18.07 -38.06 13.19
C PRO A 631 -19.00 -37.55 12.10
N ALA A 632 -18.48 -37.38 10.89
CA ALA A 632 -19.28 -37.00 9.74
C ALA A 632 -19.95 -38.22 9.11
N ALA A 633 -21.20 -38.04 8.67
CA ALA A 633 -21.90 -38.96 7.77
C ALA A 633 -21.75 -38.51 6.32
N TYR A 634 -21.75 -39.48 5.41
CA TYR A 634 -21.61 -39.23 3.97
C TYR A 634 -22.89 -39.72 3.28
N GLN A 635 -23.59 -38.78 2.63
CA GLN A 635 -24.85 -39.06 1.94
C GLN A 635 -24.68 -38.80 0.44
N ARG A 636 -25.22 -39.68 -0.40
CA ARG A 636 -25.16 -39.48 -1.85
C ARG A 636 -25.80 -38.13 -2.22
N ALA A 637 -25.08 -37.34 -2.97
CA ALA A 637 -25.51 -35.99 -3.35
C ALA A 637 -25.06 -35.64 -4.78
N ALA A 638 -25.53 -34.51 -5.27
CA ALA A 638 -25.06 -33.88 -6.50
C ALA A 638 -24.74 -32.41 -6.17
N ALA A 639 -23.59 -31.94 -6.66
CA ALA A 639 -23.19 -30.53 -6.56
C ALA A 639 -22.44 -30.12 -7.83
N GLU A 640 -22.50 -28.85 -8.19
CA GLU A 640 -22.05 -28.32 -9.49
C GLU A 640 -20.58 -28.63 -9.83
N LEU A 641 -19.70 -28.59 -8.83
CA LEU A 641 -18.28 -28.84 -9.04
C LEU A 641 -17.91 -30.34 -9.07
N PHE A 642 -18.85 -31.22 -8.75
CA PHE A 642 -18.61 -32.66 -8.59
C PHE A 642 -19.33 -33.51 -9.62
N HIS A 643 -18.78 -34.68 -9.91
CA HIS A 643 -19.40 -35.64 -10.79
C HIS A 643 -20.72 -36.16 -10.18
N PRO A 644 -21.86 -36.09 -10.87
CA PRO A 644 -23.19 -36.34 -10.30
C PRO A 644 -23.38 -37.78 -9.74
N GLY A 645 -22.60 -38.75 -10.22
CA GLY A 645 -22.66 -40.12 -9.73
C GLY A 645 -21.59 -40.46 -8.70
N ARG A 646 -20.67 -39.53 -8.36
CA ARG A 646 -19.49 -39.75 -7.51
C ARG A 646 -19.27 -38.56 -6.58
N CYS A 647 -20.34 -38.13 -5.93
CA CYS A 647 -20.37 -37.04 -4.97
C CYS A 647 -21.17 -37.46 -3.72
N ALA A 648 -20.70 -37.04 -2.57
CA ALA A 648 -21.38 -37.16 -1.31
C ALA A 648 -21.42 -35.84 -0.57
N ALA A 649 -22.54 -35.50 0.05
CA ALA A 649 -22.65 -34.47 1.05
C ALA A 649 -21.97 -34.96 2.35
N VAL A 650 -21.20 -34.10 2.97
CA VAL A 650 -20.62 -34.29 4.30
C VAL A 650 -21.58 -33.70 5.31
N VAL A 651 -22.14 -34.55 6.17
CA VAL A 651 -23.20 -34.18 7.12
C VAL A 651 -22.77 -34.49 8.54
N MET A 652 -22.99 -33.55 9.44
CA MET A 652 -22.70 -33.68 10.88
C MET A 652 -23.94 -33.23 11.67
N ASP A 653 -24.48 -34.08 12.54
CA ASP A 653 -25.68 -33.80 13.35
C ASP A 653 -26.86 -33.26 12.53
N GLY A 654 -27.06 -33.80 11.31
CA GLY A 654 -28.14 -33.41 10.39
C GLY A 654 -27.86 -32.13 9.61
N ARG A 655 -26.75 -31.41 9.86
CA ARG A 655 -26.31 -30.22 9.12
C ARG A 655 -25.31 -30.61 8.05
N GLN A 656 -25.54 -30.17 6.83
CA GLN A 656 -24.58 -30.30 5.76
C GLN A 656 -23.44 -29.31 5.94
N LEU A 657 -22.20 -29.81 5.93
CA LEU A 657 -20.95 -29.03 6.02
C LEU A 657 -20.37 -28.68 4.66
N GLY A 658 -20.61 -29.51 3.66
CA GLY A 658 -20.05 -29.36 2.33
C GLY A 658 -20.13 -30.64 1.51
N TYR A 659 -19.16 -30.85 0.63
CA TYR A 659 -19.16 -31.96 -0.31
C TYR A 659 -17.78 -32.60 -0.44
N ILE A 660 -17.76 -33.88 -0.79
CA ILE A 660 -16.60 -34.69 -1.18
C ILE A 660 -16.93 -35.52 -2.40
N GLY A 661 -16.03 -35.60 -3.37
CA GLY A 661 -16.28 -36.41 -4.57
C GLY A 661 -15.19 -36.31 -5.61
N GLU A 662 -15.45 -36.92 -6.78
CA GLU A 662 -14.66 -36.71 -7.97
C GLU A 662 -15.06 -35.40 -8.63
N LEU A 663 -14.10 -34.55 -9.07
CA LEU A 663 -14.41 -33.32 -9.78
C LEU A 663 -15.21 -33.61 -11.06
N HIS A 664 -16.12 -32.69 -11.38
CA HIS A 664 -16.89 -32.77 -12.64
C HIS A 664 -15.93 -32.66 -13.83
N PRO A 665 -16.08 -33.45 -14.89
CA PRO A 665 -15.20 -33.37 -16.08
C PRO A 665 -15.13 -31.98 -16.70
N SER A 666 -16.22 -31.20 -16.66
CA SER A 666 -16.21 -29.81 -17.15
C SER A 666 -15.31 -28.89 -16.32
N VAL A 667 -15.23 -29.10 -15.00
CA VAL A 667 -14.34 -28.35 -14.10
C VAL A 667 -12.89 -28.67 -14.41
N ALA A 668 -12.56 -29.93 -14.60
CA ALA A 668 -11.21 -30.34 -15.00
C ALA A 668 -10.85 -29.78 -16.39
N SER A 669 -11.76 -29.84 -17.35
CA SER A 669 -11.53 -29.33 -18.72
C SER A 669 -11.38 -27.81 -18.77
N SER A 670 -12.14 -27.04 -17.98
CA SER A 670 -12.01 -25.56 -17.93
C SER A 670 -10.62 -25.11 -17.47
N ALA A 671 -9.98 -25.89 -16.61
CA ALA A 671 -8.62 -25.68 -16.16
C ALA A 671 -7.55 -26.43 -16.99
N LYS A 672 -7.93 -27.09 -18.10
CA LYS A 672 -7.05 -27.94 -18.92
C LYS A 672 -6.37 -29.05 -18.11
N LEU A 673 -7.03 -29.54 -17.08
CA LEU A 673 -6.55 -30.54 -16.16
C LEU A 673 -6.91 -31.93 -16.68
N GLU A 674 -5.90 -32.68 -17.15
CA GLU A 674 -6.09 -34.03 -17.67
C GLU A 674 -6.10 -35.08 -16.55
N GLY A 675 -6.99 -36.06 -16.67
CA GLY A 675 -7.14 -37.15 -15.73
C GLY A 675 -8.29 -36.96 -14.74
N ARG A 676 -8.32 -37.81 -13.71
CA ARG A 676 -9.32 -37.76 -12.65
C ARG A 676 -8.75 -37.07 -11.42
N PHE A 677 -9.59 -36.27 -10.77
CA PHE A 677 -9.24 -35.61 -9.51
C PHE A 677 -10.38 -35.79 -8.51
N VAL A 678 -10.01 -36.01 -7.28
CA VAL A 678 -10.94 -36.04 -6.15
C VAL A 678 -10.76 -34.79 -5.31
N ALA A 679 -11.84 -34.29 -4.75
CA ALA A 679 -11.84 -33.04 -3.97
C ALA A 679 -12.83 -33.11 -2.83
N PHE A 680 -12.62 -32.29 -1.81
CA PHE A 680 -13.64 -31.90 -0.86
C PHE A 680 -13.57 -30.39 -0.57
N GLU A 681 -14.68 -29.86 -0.12
CA GLU A 681 -14.76 -28.52 0.50
C GLU A 681 -15.81 -28.57 1.60
N VAL A 682 -15.44 -28.16 2.83
CA VAL A 682 -16.30 -28.20 4.01
C VAL A 682 -16.16 -26.94 4.87
N ASP A 683 -17.26 -26.49 5.45
CA ASP A 683 -17.28 -25.43 6.45
C ASP A 683 -16.77 -25.96 7.79
N VAL A 684 -15.83 -25.27 8.41
CA VAL A 684 -15.13 -25.68 9.65
C VAL A 684 -15.82 -25.16 10.89
N GLU A 685 -16.43 -23.99 10.84
CA GLU A 685 -17.04 -23.34 12.01
C GLU A 685 -18.09 -24.19 12.73
N PRO A 686 -18.98 -24.91 12.02
CA PRO A 686 -19.93 -25.80 12.69
C PRO A 686 -19.24 -26.93 13.45
N VAL A 687 -18.10 -27.43 12.93
CA VAL A 687 -17.30 -28.47 13.59
C VAL A 687 -16.64 -27.92 14.84
N LEU A 688 -16.07 -26.73 14.76
CA LEU A 688 -15.47 -26.02 15.90
C LEU A 688 -16.50 -25.76 17.00
N ALA A 689 -17.71 -25.36 16.63
CA ALA A 689 -18.81 -25.11 17.56
C ALA A 689 -19.30 -26.40 18.26
N ALA A 690 -19.29 -27.53 17.55
CA ALA A 690 -19.70 -28.83 18.06
C ALA A 690 -18.56 -29.59 18.78
N SER A 691 -17.33 -29.06 18.74
CA SER A 691 -16.16 -29.75 19.28
C SER A 691 -16.24 -29.89 20.82
N ARG A 692 -15.81 -31.03 21.31
CA ARG A 692 -15.80 -31.35 22.74
C ARG A 692 -14.41 -31.78 23.15
N ILE A 693 -14.03 -31.43 24.37
CA ILE A 693 -12.80 -31.94 25.00
C ILE A 693 -12.94 -33.47 25.15
N ARG A 694 -12.05 -34.19 24.48
CA ARG A 694 -11.98 -35.64 24.64
C ARG A 694 -11.53 -35.98 26.06
N ARG A 695 -12.34 -36.70 26.78
CA ARG A 695 -11.98 -37.23 28.09
C ARG A 695 -11.55 -38.69 27.95
N ALA A 696 -10.51 -39.06 28.67
CA ALA A 696 -10.11 -40.45 28.75
C ALA A 696 -11.26 -41.31 29.30
N GLN A 697 -11.52 -42.40 28.60
CA GLN A 697 -12.44 -43.44 29.09
C GLN A 697 -11.68 -44.44 29.97
N PRO A 698 -12.32 -45.02 30.99
CA PRO A 698 -11.70 -46.10 31.74
C PRO A 698 -11.30 -47.25 30.83
N LEU A 699 -10.12 -47.80 31.06
CA LEU A 699 -9.67 -48.96 30.27
C LEU A 699 -10.62 -50.14 30.46
N PRO A 700 -10.97 -50.84 29.39
CA PRO A 700 -11.82 -52.03 29.50
C PRO A 700 -11.20 -53.10 30.40
N ARG A 701 -11.98 -53.63 31.33
CA ARG A 701 -11.54 -54.67 32.27
C ARG A 701 -11.91 -56.09 31.82
N PHE A 702 -12.90 -56.19 30.94
CA PHE A 702 -13.43 -57.46 30.45
C PHE A 702 -13.14 -57.66 28.96
N PRO A 703 -13.00 -58.88 28.49
CA PRO A 703 -12.69 -59.19 27.10
C PRO A 703 -13.87 -58.80 26.17
N ALA A 704 -13.56 -58.42 24.94
CA ALA A 704 -14.56 -58.23 23.90
C ALA A 704 -14.92 -59.60 23.25
N VAL A 705 -16.10 -59.58 22.64
CA VAL A 705 -16.56 -60.68 21.78
C VAL A 705 -16.76 -60.09 20.37
N GLU A 706 -16.14 -60.72 19.37
CA GLU A 706 -16.29 -60.26 17.97
C GLU A 706 -17.24 -61.23 17.22
N ARG A 707 -18.04 -60.60 16.32
CA ARG A 707 -18.93 -61.30 15.39
C ARG A 707 -18.89 -60.65 14.05
N ASP A 708 -18.79 -61.45 13.00
CA ASP A 708 -18.92 -60.99 11.62
C ASP A 708 -20.39 -61.08 11.15
N LEU A 709 -20.84 -60.11 10.40
CA LEU A 709 -22.18 -60.02 9.85
C LEU A 709 -22.10 -59.66 8.37
N ALA A 710 -22.49 -60.54 7.48
CA ALA A 710 -22.64 -60.26 6.05
C ALA A 710 -24.09 -59.91 5.71
N VAL A 711 -24.28 -58.68 5.26
CA VAL A 711 -25.62 -58.08 5.02
C VAL A 711 -25.80 -57.90 3.52
N VAL A 712 -26.80 -58.55 2.95
CA VAL A 712 -27.18 -58.42 1.53
C VAL A 712 -28.35 -57.43 1.42
N VAL A 713 -28.10 -56.31 0.75
CA VAL A 713 -29.07 -55.23 0.57
C VAL A 713 -29.15 -54.80 -0.88
N GLU A 714 -30.10 -53.91 -1.21
CA GLU A 714 -30.10 -53.23 -2.53
C GLU A 714 -28.82 -52.39 -2.70
N GLU A 715 -28.34 -52.30 -3.88
CA GLU A 715 -27.10 -51.56 -4.23
C GLU A 715 -27.14 -50.08 -3.82
N THR A 716 -28.36 -49.51 -3.81
CA THR A 716 -28.63 -48.12 -3.41
C THR A 716 -28.44 -47.85 -1.92
N VAL A 717 -28.50 -48.88 -1.06
CA VAL A 717 -28.34 -48.74 0.37
C VAL A 717 -26.86 -48.45 0.71
N ALA A 718 -26.61 -47.30 1.33
CA ALA A 718 -25.28 -46.92 1.76
C ALA A 718 -24.83 -47.78 2.96
N ALA A 719 -23.54 -48.15 3.00
CA ALA A 719 -22.95 -48.88 4.14
C ALA A 719 -23.10 -48.08 5.47
N GLY A 720 -23.04 -46.76 5.43
CA GLY A 720 -23.29 -45.91 6.61
C GLY A 720 -24.72 -46.03 7.18
N ALA A 721 -25.72 -46.21 6.31
CA ALA A 721 -27.11 -46.44 6.74
C ALA A 721 -27.26 -47.82 7.44
N ILE A 722 -26.55 -48.82 6.96
CA ILE A 722 -26.48 -50.13 7.59
C ILE A 722 -25.80 -50.03 8.95
N LEU A 723 -24.65 -49.34 9.03
CA LEU A 723 -23.94 -49.10 10.28
C LEU A 723 -24.80 -48.36 11.32
N ALA A 724 -25.50 -47.31 10.91
CA ALA A 724 -26.42 -46.59 11.80
C ALA A 724 -27.54 -47.51 12.36
N ALA A 725 -28.13 -48.35 11.50
CA ALA A 725 -29.16 -49.29 11.89
C ALA A 725 -28.60 -50.39 12.83
N ILE A 726 -27.36 -50.86 12.60
CA ILE A 726 -26.65 -51.77 13.53
C ILE A 726 -26.46 -51.13 14.88
N THR A 727 -25.90 -49.92 14.92
CA THR A 727 -25.61 -49.23 16.19
C THR A 727 -26.88 -48.97 17.01
N GLU A 728 -27.95 -48.54 16.34
CA GLU A 728 -29.23 -48.28 17.00
C GLU A 728 -29.88 -49.57 17.55
N SER A 729 -29.79 -50.68 16.80
CA SER A 729 -30.35 -51.95 17.20
C SER A 729 -29.54 -52.71 18.25
N ALA A 730 -28.23 -52.47 18.30
CA ALA A 730 -27.31 -53.16 19.21
C ALA A 730 -27.27 -52.61 20.65
N GLY A 731 -27.65 -51.33 20.81
CA GLY A 731 -27.63 -50.65 22.13
C GLY A 731 -26.22 -50.55 22.74
N ASP A 732 -26.15 -50.47 24.05
CA ASP A 732 -24.93 -50.13 24.82
C ASP A 732 -23.85 -51.23 24.83
N LEU A 733 -24.16 -52.44 24.40
CA LEU A 733 -23.21 -53.55 24.36
C LEU A 733 -22.30 -53.52 23.13
N LEU A 734 -22.64 -52.73 22.11
CA LEU A 734 -21.81 -52.59 20.91
C LEU A 734 -20.69 -51.57 21.18
N GLU A 735 -19.46 -52.03 21.27
CA GLU A 735 -18.30 -51.18 21.42
C GLU A 735 -17.91 -50.55 20.07
N SER A 736 -17.94 -51.33 18.99
CA SER A 736 -17.63 -50.85 17.62
C SER A 736 -18.26 -51.73 16.54
N ALA A 737 -18.53 -51.11 15.39
CA ALA A 737 -18.94 -51.79 14.17
C ALA A 737 -18.14 -51.23 12.99
N ARG A 738 -17.55 -52.09 12.21
CA ARG A 738 -16.68 -51.69 11.08
C ARG A 738 -17.03 -52.52 9.85
N ALA A 739 -17.30 -51.84 8.72
CA ALA A 739 -17.38 -52.48 7.40
C ALA A 739 -15.96 -52.83 6.92
N PHE A 740 -15.74 -54.07 6.50
CA PHE A 740 -14.43 -54.50 6.02
C PHE A 740 -14.43 -55.04 4.59
N ASP A 741 -15.60 -55.48 4.05
CA ASP A 741 -15.70 -55.95 2.69
C ASP A 741 -17.03 -55.54 2.03
N GLU A 742 -16.99 -55.30 0.72
CA GLU A 742 -18.16 -55.11 -0.12
C GLU A 742 -18.03 -55.99 -1.37
N TYR A 743 -18.93 -56.90 -1.55
CA TYR A 743 -18.96 -57.79 -2.69
C TYR A 743 -20.15 -57.57 -3.57
N ARG A 744 -19.91 -57.55 -4.89
CA ARG A 744 -20.88 -57.49 -5.96
C ARG A 744 -20.60 -58.60 -6.93
N GLY A 745 -21.45 -59.56 -7.08
CA GLY A 745 -21.19 -60.70 -7.94
C GLY A 745 -22.45 -61.39 -8.41
N ALA A 746 -22.29 -62.25 -9.40
CA ALA A 746 -23.41 -62.96 -10.07
C ALA A 746 -24.22 -63.93 -9.20
N GLN A 747 -23.74 -64.14 -7.96
CA GLN A 747 -24.48 -64.94 -6.99
C GLN A 747 -25.63 -64.21 -6.26
N PHE A 748 -25.73 -62.91 -6.44
CA PHE A 748 -26.85 -62.06 -5.97
C PHE A 748 -27.79 -61.68 -7.12
N ALA A 749 -29.06 -61.45 -6.79
CA ALA A 749 -29.99 -60.90 -7.74
C ALA A 749 -29.49 -59.52 -8.26
N GLU A 750 -29.75 -59.20 -9.50
CA GLU A 750 -29.35 -57.94 -10.12
C GLU A 750 -29.80 -56.75 -9.26
N GLY A 751 -28.90 -55.78 -9.04
CA GLY A 751 -29.16 -54.61 -8.16
C GLY A 751 -28.95 -54.85 -6.65
N ARG A 752 -28.32 -55.97 -6.25
CA ARG A 752 -27.96 -56.22 -4.85
C ARG A 752 -26.45 -56.34 -4.62
N LYS A 753 -26.02 -55.96 -3.40
CA LYS A 753 -24.66 -56.08 -2.91
C LYS A 753 -24.64 -56.70 -1.52
N SER A 754 -23.52 -57.34 -1.16
CA SER A 754 -23.24 -57.80 0.20
C SER A 754 -22.19 -56.89 0.84
N VAL A 755 -22.45 -56.42 2.04
CA VAL A 755 -21.50 -55.66 2.86
C VAL A 755 -21.20 -56.46 4.14
N ALA A 756 -19.92 -56.71 4.41
CA ALA A 756 -19.50 -57.46 5.59
C ALA A 756 -19.03 -56.48 6.69
N PHE A 757 -19.46 -56.75 7.90
CA PHE A 757 -19.15 -55.97 9.08
C PHE A 757 -18.55 -56.87 10.17
N THR A 758 -17.53 -56.38 10.85
CA THR A 758 -17.08 -56.91 12.15
C THR A 758 -17.69 -56.05 13.23
N LEU A 759 -18.37 -56.72 14.19
CA LEU A 759 -19.05 -56.12 15.32
C LEU A 759 -18.32 -56.55 16.59
N THR A 760 -17.89 -55.59 17.38
CA THR A 760 -17.21 -55.83 18.68
C THR A 760 -18.17 -55.49 19.81
N PHE A 761 -18.45 -56.47 20.64
CA PHE A 761 -19.32 -56.33 21.79
C PHE A 761 -18.53 -56.41 23.11
N ARG A 762 -18.86 -55.53 24.05
CA ARG A 762 -18.23 -55.51 25.37
C ARG A 762 -19.18 -54.93 26.42
N SER A 763 -19.09 -55.45 27.63
CA SER A 763 -19.73 -54.84 28.83
C SER A 763 -18.64 -54.24 29.72
N PRO A 764 -18.86 -53.03 30.28
CA PRO A 764 -17.96 -52.45 31.28
C PRO A 764 -18.00 -53.15 32.64
N GLU A 765 -19.03 -53.95 32.92
CA GLU A 765 -19.31 -54.52 34.23
C GLU A 765 -18.93 -56.00 34.34
N ARG A 766 -18.96 -56.79 33.25
CA ARG A 766 -18.75 -58.22 33.25
C ARG A 766 -18.35 -58.79 31.88
N THR A 767 -17.87 -60.01 31.83
CA THR A 767 -17.70 -60.78 30.60
C THR A 767 -19.06 -61.09 29.98
N LEU A 768 -19.23 -60.92 28.68
CA LEU A 768 -20.44 -61.30 27.96
C LEU A 768 -20.46 -62.80 27.68
N THR A 769 -21.64 -63.43 27.74
CA THR A 769 -21.87 -64.76 27.28
C THR A 769 -22.26 -64.84 25.82
N ASP A 770 -22.00 -65.95 25.14
CA ASP A 770 -22.38 -66.13 23.74
C ASP A 770 -23.90 -65.94 23.53
N ALA A 771 -24.74 -66.43 24.46
CA ALA A 771 -26.18 -66.27 24.38
C ALA A 771 -26.67 -64.80 24.43
N GLU A 772 -25.97 -63.97 25.17
CA GLU A 772 -26.28 -62.52 25.19
C GLU A 772 -25.90 -61.81 23.88
N VAL A 773 -24.72 -62.16 23.36
CA VAL A 773 -24.26 -61.61 22.06
C VAL A 773 -25.15 -62.09 20.93
N ASP A 774 -25.54 -63.35 20.93
CA ASP A 774 -26.44 -63.93 19.92
C ASP A 774 -27.85 -63.30 20.00
N GLY A 775 -28.32 -62.92 21.18
CA GLY A 775 -29.56 -62.15 21.37
C GLY A 775 -29.50 -60.79 20.70
N VAL A 776 -28.39 -60.00 20.94
CA VAL A 776 -28.18 -58.72 20.31
C VAL A 776 -28.02 -58.85 18.78
N MET A 777 -27.31 -59.91 18.34
CA MET A 777 -27.15 -60.17 16.89
C MET A 777 -28.54 -60.49 16.22
N ALA A 778 -29.45 -61.15 16.94
CA ALA A 778 -30.82 -61.36 16.43
C ALA A 778 -31.62 -60.04 16.31
N GLU A 779 -31.49 -59.15 17.30
CA GLU A 779 -32.11 -57.83 17.24
C GLU A 779 -31.53 -56.94 16.09
N ILE A 780 -30.23 -56.98 15.88
CA ILE A 780 -29.57 -56.31 14.76
C ILE A 780 -30.12 -56.84 13.45
N ARG A 781 -30.20 -58.16 13.25
CA ARG A 781 -30.74 -58.79 12.05
C ARG A 781 -32.17 -58.35 11.76
N LEU A 782 -33.02 -58.38 12.79
CA LEU A 782 -34.41 -57.96 12.69
C LEU A 782 -34.56 -56.48 12.33
N GLY A 783 -33.71 -55.62 12.94
CA GLY A 783 -33.69 -54.19 12.66
C GLY A 783 -33.28 -53.90 11.21
N LEU A 784 -32.26 -54.57 10.70
CA LEU A 784 -31.79 -54.44 9.33
C LEU A 784 -32.80 -54.98 8.31
N GLU A 785 -33.46 -56.08 8.62
CA GLU A 785 -34.53 -56.66 7.79
C GLU A 785 -35.71 -55.68 7.63
N LYS A 786 -36.17 -55.13 8.73
CA LYS A 786 -37.29 -54.18 8.76
C LYS A 786 -36.98 -52.86 8.04
N ARG A 787 -35.76 -52.35 8.19
CA ARG A 787 -35.41 -51.01 7.65
C ARG A 787 -34.92 -51.05 6.22
N HIS A 788 -34.16 -52.07 5.86
CA HIS A 788 -33.43 -52.12 4.59
C HIS A 788 -33.76 -53.34 3.74
N GLY A 789 -34.73 -54.20 4.16
CA GLY A 789 -35.03 -55.43 3.45
C GLY A 789 -33.80 -56.34 3.32
N ALA A 790 -32.94 -56.29 4.36
CA ALA A 790 -31.67 -57.01 4.37
C ALA A 790 -31.91 -58.52 4.38
N ARG A 791 -30.98 -59.26 3.76
CA ARG A 791 -30.85 -60.70 3.87
C ARG A 791 -29.47 -61.01 4.41
N PHE A 792 -29.36 -62.11 5.11
CA PHE A 792 -28.08 -62.50 5.75
C PHE A 792 -27.54 -63.74 5.07
N ARG A 793 -26.22 -63.77 5.02
CA ARG A 793 -25.49 -64.92 4.57
C ARG A 793 -25.06 -65.76 5.78
N GLU A 794 -25.31 -67.06 5.76
CA GLU A 794 -24.84 -68.01 6.81
C GLU A 794 -23.32 -68.17 6.72
#